data_37dd4c727599f4ddf694957f111a7b10
#
_entry.id   37dd4c727599f4ddf694957f111a7b10
#
_cell.length_a   1.000
_cell.length_b   1.000
_cell.length_c   1.000
_cell.angle_alpha   90.00
_cell.angle_beta   90.00
_cell.angle_gamma   90.00
#
_symmetry.space_group_name_H-M   'P 1'
#
loop_
_entity.id
_entity.type
_entity.pdbx_description
1 polymer ?
#
loop_
_entity_poly.entity_id
_entity_poly.type
_entity_poly.pdbx_seq_one_letter_code
_entity_poly.pdbx_strand_id
1 'polypeptide(L)'
;MTSAYSPDPHDLEAPGAAATGRDPLLARAARYARWDGTQTIPALDADEILDALADDVMAEGDLSEALRRLMERGWRTSDPTRRDLAGLNELRERLRRRREELQERYQLRDVLADVRQELDEIVAQERAGIERRLDEAATPPDGSPSDPALRSMLRDAAARRIDQLDALPRDVGGRIRQLEEYDFMEPAARDRFNELTERLRKQTLDRFVEGLSEAIQGTTPEELAANREMVRDLNELLEERLEGREPSQDDVDDFLSKHGRFFPGARTLDDIVEQLTQRMAAMASLLRSMTPQQRAELESMMEALLRDDRLRWDLARLASNMDQLMPDGLGEGYEFSGDQPLGLEPALERIGQLQALDALEDQLGAVETPGDIAGLDRDNVQELLGPESARDLEALDELARRLEEAGYLSRKGDRLELTPRGSRRIGQKVLDDLFARLSRDAFGGHRIDRAGRGGEREETTKPYEFGDPFHLDIRGTIENSLRRAENAPAERLARGEPGVRLSPADFEVFRTEQLTRTSTVLLVDMSRSMLLRGCFVAAKKVAVALDTLIRTQFPHDDLSIIGFAYYARELRPEALAELTWHGYEYGTNLQHGLMLARRILNRQRGGDRQVVVITDGEPTAHFENGQVEFSYPPTRRTIQETLREVQRCTRDGITINTFMLERSRALAEFVALVTRMNRGRAFYATPERLGEYVLVDFVANKTRGVG
;
A
#
# COMPACT_ATOMS: atom_id res chain seq x y z
N MET A 1 35.56 48.93 2.76
CA MET A 1 36.81 48.21 2.96
C MET A 1 36.72 47.46 4.28
N THR A 2 36.23 46.26 4.27
CA THR A 2 36.27 45.35 5.40
C THR A 2 36.56 43.95 4.83
N SER A 3 37.80 43.53 5.16
CA SER A 3 38.40 42.25 4.75
C SER A 3 37.69 41.09 5.41
N ALA A 4 37.21 40.14 4.60
CA ALA A 4 36.72 38.87 5.06
C ALA A 4 37.90 37.93 5.30
N TYR A 5 38.05 37.45 6.51
CA TYR A 5 38.97 36.40 6.91
C TYR A 5 38.31 35.03 6.59
N SER A 6 38.95 34.29 5.69
CA SER A 6 38.57 32.90 5.37
C SER A 6 39.60 31.96 6.03
N PRO A 7 39.24 31.04 6.90
CA PRO A 7 40.21 30.08 7.42
C PRO A 7 40.39 28.89 6.47
N ASP A 8 41.65 28.47 6.35
CA ASP A 8 42.18 27.36 5.55
C ASP A 8 41.67 25.98 6.03
N PRO A 9 41.37 25.04 5.14
CA PRO A 9 40.76 23.75 5.50
C PRO A 9 41.73 22.65 5.97
N HIS A 10 42.96 22.92 6.34
CA HIS A 10 43.98 21.90 6.59
C HIS A 10 44.41 21.66 8.05
N ASP A 11 43.84 22.32 9.05
CA ASP A 11 44.26 22.14 10.45
C ASP A 11 43.14 21.59 11.34
N LEU A 12 42.83 20.28 11.25
CA LEU A 12 42.18 19.50 12.31
C LEU A 12 42.56 18.00 12.20
N GLU A 13 43.81 17.71 12.54
CA GLU A 13 44.20 16.35 12.96
C GLU A 13 43.72 16.12 14.40
N ALA A 14 42.85 15.15 14.60
CA ALA A 14 42.36 14.68 15.90
C ALA A 14 43.27 13.57 16.46
N PRO A 15 43.66 13.61 17.76
CA PRO A 15 44.44 12.53 18.38
C PRO A 15 43.62 11.27 18.62
N GLY A 16 44.27 10.14 18.39
CA GLY A 16 43.67 8.82 18.59
C GLY A 16 43.19 8.55 20.02
N ALA A 17 41.99 8.03 20.14
CA ALA A 17 41.42 7.52 21.36
C ALA A 17 41.05 6.04 21.22
N ALA A 18 41.58 5.27 22.16
CA ALA A 18 41.47 3.81 22.30
C ALA A 18 40.00 3.34 22.40
N ALA A 19 39.79 2.15 21.85
CA ALA A 19 38.51 1.42 21.84
C ALA A 19 38.05 1.08 23.28
N THR A 20 36.90 1.60 23.66
CA THR A 20 36.04 1.06 24.69
C THR A 20 34.63 0.94 24.12
N GLY A 21 34.03 -0.24 24.30
CA GLY A 21 32.80 -0.70 23.70
C GLY A 21 31.66 0.33 23.74
N ARG A 22 31.33 0.85 22.58
CA ARG A 22 30.15 1.71 22.38
C ARG A 22 29.07 0.90 21.68
N ASP A 23 27.88 0.96 22.27
CA ASP A 23 26.63 0.45 21.78
C ASP A 23 26.48 0.76 20.28
N PRO A 24 26.27 -0.25 19.41
CA PRO A 24 26.08 -0.03 17.96
C PRO A 24 24.86 0.86 17.61
N LEU A 25 23.94 1.09 18.55
CA LEU A 25 22.81 2.00 18.37
C LEU A 25 23.18 3.50 18.45
N LEU A 26 24.34 3.85 19.06
CA LEU A 26 24.83 5.23 19.13
C LEU A 26 25.74 5.61 17.93
N ALA A 27 26.11 4.67 17.08
CA ALA A 27 26.97 4.93 15.91
C ALA A 27 26.24 5.57 14.72
N ARG A 28 24.92 5.72 14.78
CA ARG A 28 24.13 6.53 13.81
C ARG A 28 23.96 7.97 14.32
N ALA A 29 25.05 8.63 14.67
CA ALA A 29 25.04 10.08 14.85
C ALA A 29 24.67 10.70 13.50
N ALA A 30 23.54 11.42 13.43
CA ALA A 30 23.15 12.20 12.28
C ALA A 30 24.30 13.16 11.92
N ARG A 31 24.97 12.93 10.80
CA ARG A 31 25.95 13.87 10.28
C ARG A 31 25.21 14.97 9.55
N TYR A 32 25.27 16.17 10.06
CA TYR A 32 24.83 17.34 9.32
C TYR A 32 25.77 17.54 8.12
N ALA A 33 25.30 17.20 6.93
CA ALA A 33 25.96 17.55 5.68
C ALA A 33 25.26 18.78 5.07
N ARG A 34 26.04 19.62 4.38
CA ARG A 34 25.45 20.73 3.64
C ARG A 34 24.60 20.15 2.51
N TRP A 35 23.40 20.69 2.33
CA TRP A 35 22.50 20.29 1.23
C TRP A 35 23.17 20.57 -0.12
N ASP A 36 23.42 19.51 -0.89
CA ASP A 36 24.05 19.55 -2.21
C ASP A 36 23.11 19.18 -3.37
N GLY A 37 21.84 18.91 -3.05
CA GLY A 37 20.81 18.51 -4.01
C GLY A 37 20.78 17.00 -4.36
N THR A 38 21.75 16.22 -3.87
CA THR A 38 21.79 14.77 -4.07
C THR A 38 21.13 14.01 -2.91
N GLN A 39 20.83 14.70 -1.83
CA GLN A 39 20.18 14.12 -0.66
C GLN A 39 18.67 13.95 -0.97
N THR A 40 18.24 12.74 -1.05
CA THR A 40 16.80 12.43 -1.13
C THR A 40 16.21 12.52 0.27
N ILE A 41 15.28 13.46 0.49
CA ILE A 41 14.40 13.39 1.65
C ILE A 41 13.50 12.16 1.44
N PRO A 42 13.51 11.17 2.35
CA PRO A 42 12.60 10.04 2.21
C PRO A 42 11.18 10.57 2.06
N ALA A 43 10.47 10.14 1.05
CA ALA A 43 9.10 10.59 0.79
C ALA A 43 8.17 10.34 1.98
N LEU A 44 8.50 9.33 2.81
CA LEU A 44 7.73 8.89 3.97
C LEU A 44 8.65 8.62 5.16
N ASP A 45 8.33 9.22 6.31
CA ASP A 45 8.93 8.85 7.60
C ASP A 45 8.19 7.63 8.18
N ALA A 46 8.92 6.73 8.83
CA ALA A 46 8.33 5.56 9.49
C ALA A 46 7.29 5.93 10.56
N ASP A 47 7.49 7.06 11.25
CA ASP A 47 6.54 7.60 12.22
C ASP A 47 5.21 7.98 11.56
N GLU A 48 5.28 8.64 10.40
CA GLU A 48 4.10 9.07 9.64
C GLU A 48 3.37 7.88 9.01
N ILE A 49 4.10 6.87 8.53
CA ILE A 49 3.50 5.62 8.02
C ILE A 49 2.74 4.91 9.14
N LEU A 50 3.36 4.76 10.33
CA LEU A 50 2.72 4.09 11.47
C LEU A 50 1.52 4.91 11.98
N ASP A 51 1.61 6.23 12.00
CA ASP A 51 0.50 7.11 12.36
C ASP A 51 -0.69 6.97 11.38
N ALA A 52 -0.42 6.78 10.08
CA ALA A 52 -1.46 6.51 9.08
C ALA A 52 -2.10 5.12 9.24
N LEU A 53 -1.31 4.13 9.70
CA LEU A 53 -1.80 2.78 9.98
C LEU A 53 -2.53 2.67 11.31
N ALA A 54 -2.29 3.59 12.25
CA ALA A 54 -2.76 3.47 13.63
C ALA A 54 -4.28 3.29 13.71
N ASP A 55 -5.06 4.04 12.93
CA ASP A 55 -6.52 3.94 12.92
C ASP A 55 -7.02 2.61 12.36
N ASP A 56 -6.39 2.12 11.30
CA ASP A 56 -6.75 0.85 10.65
C ASP A 56 -6.38 -0.34 11.54
N VAL A 57 -5.17 -0.35 12.15
CA VAL A 57 -4.76 -1.37 13.13
C VAL A 57 -5.69 -1.37 14.35
N MET A 58 -6.09 -0.19 14.82
CA MET A 58 -7.03 -0.08 15.94
C MET A 58 -8.43 -0.57 15.58
N ALA A 59 -8.87 -0.40 14.33
CA ALA A 59 -10.19 -0.84 13.87
C ALA A 59 -10.24 -2.36 13.63
N GLU A 60 -9.27 -2.90 12.91
CA GLU A 60 -9.27 -4.29 12.46
C GLU A 60 -8.55 -5.22 13.43
N GLY A 61 -7.53 -4.73 14.14
CA GLY A 61 -6.67 -5.55 14.99
C GLY A 61 -5.72 -6.46 14.22
N ASP A 62 -5.64 -6.32 12.89
CA ASP A 62 -4.74 -7.05 12.00
C ASP A 62 -3.84 -6.06 11.25
N LEU A 63 -2.54 -6.18 11.48
CA LEU A 63 -1.55 -5.33 10.87
C LEU A 63 -1.45 -5.57 9.35
N SER A 64 -1.56 -6.82 8.91
CA SER A 64 -1.48 -7.16 7.48
C SER A 64 -2.62 -6.53 6.71
N GLU A 65 -3.83 -6.59 7.26
CA GLU A 65 -5.01 -5.95 6.69
C GLU A 65 -4.91 -4.42 6.68
N ALA A 66 -4.36 -3.83 7.75
CA ALA A 66 -4.13 -2.39 7.81
C ALA A 66 -3.09 -1.93 6.76
N LEU A 67 -2.00 -2.69 6.57
CA LEU A 67 -1.00 -2.43 5.53
C LEU A 67 -1.62 -2.57 4.14
N ARG A 68 -2.40 -3.62 3.88
CA ARG A 68 -3.10 -3.82 2.61
C ARG A 68 -4.00 -2.63 2.28
N ARG A 69 -4.78 -2.15 3.24
CA ARG A 69 -5.63 -0.95 3.05
C ARG A 69 -4.83 0.31 2.79
N LEU A 70 -3.69 0.48 3.47
CA LEU A 70 -2.82 1.62 3.20
C LEU A 70 -2.25 1.56 1.79
N MET A 71 -1.81 0.37 1.32
CA MET A 71 -1.32 0.18 -0.04
C MET A 71 -2.43 0.45 -1.07
N GLU A 72 -3.66 -0.01 -0.82
CA GLU A 72 -4.79 0.21 -1.72
C GLU A 72 -5.17 1.69 -1.86
N ARG A 73 -5.32 2.40 -0.73
CA ARG A 73 -5.76 3.80 -0.75
C ARG A 73 -4.64 4.81 -0.98
N GLY A 74 -3.39 4.39 -0.76
CA GLY A 74 -2.25 5.30 -0.72
C GLY A 74 -2.27 6.21 0.53
N TRP A 75 -1.46 7.25 0.50
CA TRP A 75 -1.36 8.19 1.60
C TRP A 75 -1.34 9.64 1.13
N ARG A 76 -2.13 10.48 1.82
CA ARG A 76 -2.15 11.93 1.65
C ARG A 76 -1.37 12.57 2.78
N THR A 77 -0.36 13.36 2.43
CA THR A 77 0.40 14.11 3.41
C THR A 77 -0.31 15.39 3.82
N SER A 78 -0.16 15.77 5.09
CA SER A 78 -0.62 17.08 5.56
C SER A 78 0.39 18.20 5.27
N ASP A 79 1.61 17.86 4.84
CA ASP A 79 2.67 18.78 4.51
C ASP A 79 2.59 19.18 3.02
N PRO A 80 2.28 20.45 2.70
CA PRO A 80 2.15 20.92 1.33
C PRO A 80 3.46 20.89 0.52
N THR A 81 4.60 20.64 1.18
CA THR A 81 5.91 20.53 0.52
C THR A 81 6.22 19.09 0.08
N ARG A 82 5.43 18.12 0.52
CA ARG A 82 5.57 16.70 0.19
C ARG A 82 4.48 16.28 -0.76
N ARG A 83 4.81 15.28 -1.59
CA ARG A 83 3.86 14.68 -2.53
C ARG A 83 3.04 13.61 -1.83
N ASP A 84 1.76 13.53 -2.18
CA ASP A 84 0.90 12.40 -1.83
C ASP A 84 1.42 11.11 -2.50
N LEU A 85 1.26 9.99 -1.83
CA LEU A 85 1.59 8.67 -2.34
C LEU A 85 0.32 8.06 -2.94
N ALA A 86 0.34 7.80 -4.24
CA ALA A 86 -0.76 7.10 -4.88
C ALA A 86 -0.82 5.64 -4.42
N GLY A 87 -2.01 5.15 -4.09
CA GLY A 87 -2.24 3.75 -3.77
C GLY A 87 -2.54 2.91 -5.01
N LEU A 88 -2.61 1.60 -4.83
CA LEU A 88 -2.93 0.65 -5.90
C LEU A 88 -4.25 0.97 -6.60
N ASN A 89 -5.26 1.45 -5.87
CA ASN A 89 -6.53 1.86 -6.47
C ASN A 89 -6.39 3.05 -7.41
N GLU A 90 -5.56 4.03 -7.06
CA GLU A 90 -5.28 5.18 -7.93
C GLU A 90 -4.46 4.76 -9.16
N LEU A 91 -3.50 3.84 -9.00
CA LEU A 91 -2.73 3.28 -10.12
C LEU A 91 -3.65 2.52 -11.10
N ARG A 92 -4.58 1.69 -10.59
CA ARG A 92 -5.60 1.02 -11.41
C ARG A 92 -6.51 2.01 -12.14
N GLU A 93 -6.90 3.09 -11.48
CA GLU A 93 -7.69 4.14 -12.12
C GLU A 93 -6.93 4.89 -13.21
N ARG A 94 -5.61 5.10 -13.04
CA ARG A 94 -4.75 5.67 -14.07
C ARG A 94 -4.63 4.72 -15.28
N LEU A 95 -4.54 3.40 -15.04
CA LEU A 95 -4.55 2.39 -16.11
C LEU A 95 -5.86 2.44 -16.89
N ARG A 96 -7.00 2.45 -16.22
CA ARG A 96 -8.32 2.51 -16.87
C ARG A 96 -8.47 3.77 -17.73
N ARG A 97 -8.10 4.94 -17.19
CA ARG A 97 -8.12 6.19 -17.96
C ARG A 97 -7.21 6.12 -19.17
N ARG A 98 -6.01 5.55 -19.00
CA ARG A 98 -5.08 5.40 -20.11
C ARG A 98 -5.64 4.50 -21.21
N ARG A 99 -6.29 3.41 -20.82
CA ARG A 99 -7.00 2.51 -21.73
C ARG A 99 -8.14 3.23 -22.47
N GLU A 100 -9.00 3.93 -21.73
CA GLU A 100 -10.09 4.72 -22.31
C GLU A 100 -9.59 5.79 -23.27
N GLU A 101 -8.54 6.55 -22.90
CA GLU A 101 -7.91 7.53 -23.78
C GLU A 101 -7.44 6.93 -25.12
N LEU A 102 -6.86 5.72 -25.09
CA LEU A 102 -6.43 5.05 -26.33
C LEU A 102 -7.63 4.59 -27.17
N GLN A 103 -8.66 4.06 -26.55
CA GLN A 103 -9.87 3.59 -27.24
C GLN A 103 -10.71 4.74 -27.82
N GLU A 104 -10.84 5.84 -27.08
CA GLU A 104 -11.61 7.03 -27.51
C GLU A 104 -10.87 7.90 -28.53
N ARG A 105 -9.53 7.77 -28.61
CA ARG A 105 -8.73 8.57 -29.55
C ARG A 105 -8.70 7.99 -30.94
N TYR A 106 -8.67 6.66 -31.08
CA TYR A 106 -8.39 5.96 -32.33
C TYR A 106 -9.60 5.22 -32.87
N GLN A 107 -9.57 4.93 -34.19
CA GLN A 107 -10.56 4.10 -34.89
C GLN A 107 -9.89 3.10 -35.82
N LEU A 108 -10.47 1.89 -35.93
CA LEU A 108 -10.02 0.82 -36.80
C LEU A 108 -10.79 0.78 -38.14
N ARG A 109 -11.42 1.90 -38.56
CA ARG A 109 -12.34 1.91 -39.69
C ARG A 109 -11.71 1.51 -41.03
N ASP A 110 -10.43 1.80 -41.22
CA ASP A 110 -9.75 1.48 -42.47
C ASP A 110 -8.26 1.22 -42.23
N VAL A 111 -7.96 0.09 -41.62
CA VAL A 111 -6.59 -0.33 -41.24
C VAL A 111 -5.70 -0.52 -42.47
N LEU A 112 -6.29 -0.77 -43.65
CA LEU A 112 -5.58 -0.97 -44.93
C LEU A 112 -5.63 0.26 -45.85
N ALA A 113 -6.10 1.44 -45.36
CA ALA A 113 -6.19 2.66 -46.16
C ALA A 113 -4.85 3.07 -46.74
N ASP A 114 -3.78 3.06 -45.93
CA ASP A 114 -2.43 3.44 -46.37
C ASP A 114 -1.92 2.50 -47.45
N VAL A 115 -2.15 1.20 -47.30
CA VAL A 115 -1.74 0.18 -48.28
C VAL A 115 -2.51 0.38 -49.58
N ARG A 116 -3.82 0.68 -49.50
CA ARG A 116 -4.68 0.92 -50.65
C ARG A 116 -4.26 2.16 -51.40
N GLN A 117 -3.95 3.25 -50.71
CA GLN A 117 -3.44 4.49 -51.28
C GLN A 117 -2.10 4.26 -51.98
N GLU A 118 -1.17 3.55 -51.38
CA GLU A 118 0.15 3.30 -51.95
C GLU A 118 0.05 2.43 -53.23
N LEU A 119 -0.83 1.43 -53.26
CA LEU A 119 -1.15 0.67 -54.47
C LEU A 119 -1.76 1.56 -55.56
N ASP A 120 -2.63 2.52 -55.23
CA ASP A 120 -3.19 3.48 -56.19
C ASP A 120 -2.10 4.38 -56.77
N GLU A 121 -1.15 4.85 -55.96
CA GLU A 121 0.00 5.63 -56.41
C GLU A 121 0.92 4.85 -57.36
N ILE A 122 1.18 3.56 -57.04
CA ILE A 122 1.98 2.66 -57.89
C ILE A 122 1.30 2.47 -59.24
N VAL A 123 -0.01 2.22 -59.28
CA VAL A 123 -0.80 2.08 -60.49
C VAL A 123 -0.80 3.38 -61.31
N ALA A 124 -0.95 4.54 -60.66
CA ALA A 124 -0.88 5.84 -61.31
C ALA A 124 0.52 6.10 -61.92
N GLN A 125 1.59 5.72 -61.21
CA GLN A 125 2.96 5.83 -61.68
C GLN A 125 3.22 4.94 -62.90
N GLU A 126 2.70 3.70 -62.90
CA GLU A 126 2.78 2.79 -64.02
C GLU A 126 2.05 3.37 -65.27
N ARG A 127 0.83 3.88 -65.08
CA ARG A 127 0.06 4.53 -66.20
C ARG A 127 0.82 5.70 -66.79
N ALA A 128 1.37 6.58 -65.92
CA ALA A 128 2.19 7.71 -66.38
C ALA A 128 3.46 7.25 -67.13
N GLY A 129 4.07 6.14 -66.74
CA GLY A 129 5.20 5.50 -67.40
C GLY A 129 4.84 4.95 -68.75
N ILE A 130 3.68 4.29 -68.89
CA ILE A 130 3.14 3.79 -70.20
C ILE A 130 2.88 4.95 -71.16
N GLU A 131 2.21 6.03 -70.67
CA GLU A 131 1.94 7.22 -71.50
C GLU A 131 3.25 7.87 -72.03
N ARG A 132 4.21 8.06 -71.10
CA ARG A 132 5.53 8.64 -71.49
C ARG A 132 6.23 7.83 -72.54
N ARG A 133 6.24 6.49 -72.45
CA ARG A 133 6.86 5.63 -73.46
C ARG A 133 6.13 5.66 -74.79
N LEU A 134 4.82 5.80 -74.81
CA LEU A 134 4.03 6.00 -76.01
C LEU A 134 4.36 7.34 -76.68
N ASP A 135 4.53 8.40 -75.91
CA ASP A 135 4.91 9.73 -76.39
C ASP A 135 6.35 9.76 -76.97
N GLU A 136 7.30 9.12 -76.25
CA GLU A 136 8.69 8.97 -76.72
C GLU A 136 8.75 8.17 -78.01
N ALA A 137 7.93 7.13 -78.18
CA ALA A 137 7.83 6.37 -79.42
C ALA A 137 7.14 7.14 -80.53
N ALA A 138 6.25 8.08 -80.20
CA ALA A 138 5.61 8.96 -81.17
C ALA A 138 6.56 10.06 -81.68
N THR A 139 7.42 10.57 -80.75
CA THR A 139 8.36 11.69 -81.07
C THR A 139 9.75 11.33 -80.53
N PRO A 140 10.56 10.56 -81.31
CA PRO A 140 11.90 10.17 -80.85
C PRO A 140 12.78 11.41 -80.60
N PRO A 141 13.56 11.45 -79.52
CA PRO A 141 14.40 12.60 -79.15
C PRO A 141 15.48 12.91 -80.16
N ASP A 142 15.86 11.93 -81.01
CA ASP A 142 16.91 12.05 -82.04
C ASP A 142 16.38 12.58 -83.38
N GLY A 143 15.09 12.88 -83.53
CA GLY A 143 14.47 13.33 -84.75
C GLY A 143 14.48 12.29 -85.87
N SER A 144 14.81 11.02 -85.59
CA SER A 144 14.78 9.90 -86.52
C SER A 144 13.33 9.46 -86.84
N PRO A 145 13.01 9.00 -88.05
CA PRO A 145 11.68 8.48 -88.35
C PRO A 145 11.43 7.20 -87.55
N SER A 146 10.48 7.26 -86.62
CA SER A 146 10.11 6.10 -85.78
C SER A 146 9.47 5.00 -86.67
N ASP A 147 9.92 3.75 -86.51
CA ASP A 147 9.38 2.57 -87.15
C ASP A 147 7.87 2.39 -86.90
N PRO A 148 6.98 2.43 -87.93
CA PRO A 148 5.55 2.26 -87.73
C PRO A 148 5.14 0.93 -87.14
N ALA A 149 5.92 -0.15 -87.42
CA ALA A 149 5.65 -1.48 -86.82
C ALA A 149 5.95 -1.51 -85.37
N LEU A 150 7.08 -0.91 -84.91
CA LEU A 150 7.44 -0.82 -83.52
C LEU A 150 6.42 0.00 -82.71
N ARG A 151 5.95 1.12 -83.26
CA ARG A 151 4.87 1.96 -82.65
C ARG A 151 3.55 1.19 -82.46
N SER A 152 3.16 0.39 -83.49
CA SER A 152 1.95 -0.43 -83.41
C SER A 152 2.10 -1.48 -82.34
N MET A 153 3.23 -2.18 -82.23
CA MET A 153 3.50 -3.18 -81.21
C MET A 153 3.49 -2.59 -79.79
N LEU A 154 4.11 -1.41 -79.65
CA LEU A 154 4.12 -0.70 -78.37
C LEU A 154 2.70 -0.24 -77.95
N ARG A 155 1.89 0.26 -78.89
CA ARG A 155 0.49 0.65 -78.61
C ARG A 155 -0.35 -0.56 -78.22
N ASP A 156 -0.20 -1.68 -78.93
CA ASP A 156 -0.95 -2.91 -78.58
C ASP A 156 -0.50 -3.50 -77.26
N ALA A 157 0.78 -3.40 -76.91
CA ALA A 157 1.29 -3.79 -75.57
C ALA A 157 0.78 -2.87 -74.49
N ALA A 158 0.83 -1.55 -74.69
CA ALA A 158 0.31 -0.55 -73.73
C ALA A 158 -1.19 -0.69 -73.54
N ALA A 159 -1.98 -0.89 -74.56
CA ALA A 159 -3.43 -1.10 -74.44
C ALA A 159 -3.75 -2.33 -73.57
N ARG A 160 -3.09 -3.44 -73.81
CA ARG A 160 -3.25 -4.67 -73.00
C ARG A 160 -2.87 -4.43 -71.53
N ARG A 161 -1.82 -3.66 -71.26
CA ARG A 161 -1.37 -3.31 -69.91
C ARG A 161 -2.39 -2.41 -69.17
N ILE A 162 -2.93 -1.41 -69.93
CA ILE A 162 -3.97 -0.53 -69.37
C ILE A 162 -5.23 -1.34 -69.03
N ASP A 163 -5.66 -2.24 -69.96
CA ASP A 163 -6.81 -3.12 -69.74
C ASP A 163 -6.61 -4.01 -68.46
N GLN A 164 -5.38 -4.50 -68.27
CA GLN A 164 -5.06 -5.28 -67.04
C GLN A 164 -5.14 -4.41 -65.76
N LEU A 165 -4.64 -3.17 -65.83
CA LEU A 165 -4.72 -2.22 -64.70
C LEU A 165 -6.15 -1.76 -64.42
N ASP A 166 -7.02 -1.69 -65.48
CA ASP A 166 -8.43 -1.36 -65.33
C ASP A 166 -9.27 -2.53 -64.74
N ALA A 167 -8.79 -3.76 -64.96
CA ALA A 167 -9.41 -4.98 -64.43
C ALA A 167 -8.99 -5.34 -62.98
N LEU A 168 -8.15 -4.53 -62.34
CA LEU A 168 -7.69 -4.79 -60.97
C LEU A 168 -8.85 -4.87 -59.99
N PRO A 169 -8.88 -5.88 -59.07
CA PRO A 169 -9.88 -6.00 -58.01
C PRO A 169 -9.88 -4.79 -57.09
N ARG A 170 -10.96 -4.63 -56.31
CA ARG A 170 -11.07 -3.56 -55.31
C ARG A 170 -10.38 -3.92 -54.01
N ASP A 171 -10.30 -5.20 -53.65
CA ASP A 171 -9.66 -5.70 -52.45
C ASP A 171 -8.13 -5.67 -52.57
N VAL A 172 -7.46 -5.35 -51.46
CA VAL A 172 -6.00 -5.19 -51.38
C VAL A 172 -5.27 -6.48 -51.77
N GLY A 173 -5.72 -7.62 -51.28
CA GLY A 173 -5.10 -8.92 -51.54
C GLY A 173 -5.20 -9.33 -53.02
N GLY A 174 -6.37 -9.14 -53.65
CA GLY A 174 -6.55 -9.40 -55.09
C GLY A 174 -5.69 -8.50 -55.96
N ARG A 175 -5.54 -7.20 -55.57
CA ARG A 175 -4.65 -6.25 -56.29
C ARG A 175 -3.19 -6.68 -56.18
N ILE A 176 -2.71 -7.06 -55.01
CA ILE A 176 -1.33 -7.53 -54.82
C ILE A 176 -1.08 -8.76 -55.71
N ARG A 177 -1.97 -9.76 -55.70
CA ARG A 177 -1.84 -11.00 -56.51
C ARG A 177 -1.75 -10.66 -58.00
N GLN A 178 -2.63 -9.80 -58.54
CA GLN A 178 -2.61 -9.45 -59.94
C GLN A 178 -1.42 -8.60 -60.33
N LEU A 179 -0.97 -7.69 -59.46
CA LEU A 179 0.22 -6.86 -59.71
C LEU A 179 1.53 -7.67 -59.61
N GLU A 180 1.57 -8.76 -58.85
CA GLU A 180 2.71 -9.69 -58.84
C GLU A 180 2.89 -10.43 -60.17
N GLU A 181 1.79 -10.78 -60.84
CA GLU A 181 1.80 -11.41 -62.16
C GLU A 181 1.93 -10.37 -63.31
N TYR A 182 1.77 -9.07 -62.97
CA TYR A 182 1.82 -7.99 -63.95
C TYR A 182 3.26 -7.65 -64.26
N ASP A 183 3.54 -7.53 -65.61
CA ASP A 183 4.87 -7.19 -66.14
C ASP A 183 4.95 -5.67 -66.33
N PHE A 184 5.48 -4.96 -65.33
CA PHE A 184 5.57 -3.50 -65.27
C PHE A 184 6.39 -2.95 -66.45
N MET A 185 5.86 -1.92 -67.08
CA MET A 185 6.57 -1.16 -68.07
C MET A 185 7.45 -0.06 -67.46
N GLU A 186 7.07 0.52 -66.36
CA GLU A 186 7.83 1.54 -65.63
C GLU A 186 8.65 0.90 -64.50
N PRO A 187 10.00 0.91 -64.59
CA PRO A 187 10.84 0.28 -63.52
C PRO A 187 10.62 0.85 -62.14
N ALA A 188 10.42 2.17 -62.04
CA ALA A 188 10.20 2.82 -60.75
C ALA A 188 8.87 2.40 -60.07
N ALA A 189 7.83 2.09 -60.85
CA ALA A 189 6.58 1.53 -60.32
C ALA A 189 6.76 0.11 -59.80
N ARG A 190 7.55 -0.70 -60.51
CA ARG A 190 7.92 -2.05 -60.15
C ARG A 190 8.72 -2.07 -58.84
N ASP A 191 9.74 -1.19 -58.74
CA ASP A 191 10.59 -1.11 -57.55
C ASP A 191 9.76 -0.72 -56.31
N ARG A 192 8.88 0.29 -56.43
CA ARG A 192 7.95 0.67 -55.33
C ARG A 192 6.98 -0.46 -54.96
N PHE A 193 6.47 -1.21 -55.92
CA PHE A 193 5.62 -2.35 -55.66
C PHE A 193 6.36 -3.45 -54.90
N ASN A 194 7.60 -3.73 -55.27
CA ASN A 194 8.45 -4.69 -54.56
C ASN A 194 8.77 -4.21 -53.14
N GLU A 195 9.10 -2.94 -52.97
CA GLU A 195 9.33 -2.36 -51.61
C GLU A 195 8.07 -2.44 -50.75
N LEU A 196 6.90 -2.12 -51.28
CA LEU A 196 5.64 -2.23 -50.55
C LEU A 196 5.38 -3.69 -50.13
N THR A 197 5.46 -4.64 -51.06
CA THR A 197 5.18 -6.05 -50.78
C THR A 197 6.18 -6.65 -49.81
N GLU A 198 7.47 -6.30 -49.90
CA GLU A 198 8.50 -6.72 -48.95
C GLU A 198 8.27 -6.11 -47.57
N ARG A 199 7.94 -4.82 -47.49
CA ARG A 199 7.60 -4.15 -46.23
C ARG A 199 6.37 -4.81 -45.56
N LEU A 200 5.27 -5.02 -46.29
CA LEU A 200 4.07 -5.67 -45.78
C LEU A 200 4.33 -7.13 -45.38
N ARG A 201 5.13 -7.85 -46.15
CA ARG A 201 5.54 -9.22 -45.87
C ARG A 201 6.35 -9.26 -44.57
N LYS A 202 7.32 -8.34 -44.44
CA LYS A 202 8.11 -8.18 -43.23
C LYS A 202 7.22 -7.83 -42.02
N GLN A 203 6.35 -6.83 -42.11
CA GLN A 203 5.43 -6.44 -41.04
C GLN A 203 4.48 -7.56 -40.61
N THR A 204 3.98 -8.36 -41.54
CA THR A 204 3.08 -9.47 -41.28
C THR A 204 3.81 -10.65 -40.62
N LEU A 205 5.01 -11.00 -41.13
CA LEU A 205 5.84 -12.07 -40.58
C LEU A 205 6.51 -11.68 -39.29
N ASP A 206 7.03 -10.45 -39.17
CA ASP A 206 7.69 -9.99 -37.93
C ASP A 206 6.73 -10.00 -36.73
N ARG A 207 5.46 -9.65 -36.93
CA ARG A 207 4.47 -9.67 -35.86
C ARG A 207 3.96 -11.07 -35.51
N PHE A 208 3.90 -11.99 -36.47
CA PHE A 208 3.62 -13.40 -36.18
C PHE A 208 4.79 -14.05 -35.40
N VAL A 209 6.00 -13.52 -35.56
CA VAL A 209 7.24 -14.05 -35.02
C VAL A 209 8.10 -12.92 -34.43
N GLU A 210 7.52 -12.03 -33.65
CA GLU A 210 8.21 -10.90 -33.02
C GLU A 210 9.37 -11.43 -32.14
N GLY A 211 10.58 -11.09 -32.54
CA GLY A 211 11.83 -11.69 -32.06
C GLY A 211 12.62 -12.41 -33.15
N LEU A 212 12.03 -12.63 -34.37
CA LEU A 212 12.76 -13.10 -35.56
C LEU A 212 13.44 -11.94 -36.30
N SER A 213 13.06 -10.68 -36.07
CA SER A 213 13.37 -9.57 -36.93
C SER A 213 14.78 -8.98 -36.81
N GLU A 214 15.48 -9.18 -35.69
CA GLU A 214 16.90 -8.77 -35.62
C GLU A 214 17.84 -9.68 -36.45
N ALA A 215 17.36 -10.87 -36.85
CA ALA A 215 18.12 -11.81 -37.67
C ALA A 215 17.77 -11.76 -39.19
N ILE A 216 16.70 -11.04 -39.57
CA ILE A 216 16.22 -11.01 -40.98
C ILE A 216 16.48 -9.64 -41.62
N GLN A 217 17.74 -9.25 -41.71
CA GLN A 217 18.14 -8.17 -42.63
C GLN A 217 18.45 -8.71 -44.01
N GLY A 218 17.58 -9.52 -44.60
CA GLY A 218 17.73 -10.01 -45.96
C GLY A 218 16.85 -11.23 -46.20
N THR A 219 15.82 -11.11 -47.00
CA THR A 219 14.94 -12.22 -47.41
C THR A 219 15.67 -13.17 -48.36
N THR A 220 16.54 -14.00 -47.80
CA THR A 220 17.15 -15.08 -48.62
C THR A 220 16.23 -16.32 -48.59
N PRO A 221 16.23 -17.14 -49.66
CA PRO A 221 15.50 -18.41 -49.70
C PRO A 221 15.87 -19.35 -48.55
N GLU A 222 17.08 -19.18 -47.97
CA GLU A 222 17.61 -19.97 -46.86
C GLU A 222 16.93 -19.58 -45.53
N GLU A 223 16.60 -18.32 -45.32
CA GLU A 223 15.92 -17.82 -44.12
C GLU A 223 14.43 -18.24 -44.13
N LEU A 224 13.77 -18.21 -45.28
CA LEU A 224 12.40 -18.75 -45.41
C LEU A 224 12.35 -20.26 -45.15
N ALA A 225 13.41 -20.99 -45.53
CA ALA A 225 13.52 -22.40 -45.23
C ALA A 225 13.70 -22.66 -43.69
N ALA A 226 14.53 -21.83 -43.05
CA ALA A 226 14.74 -21.90 -41.59
C ALA A 226 13.47 -21.57 -40.78
N ASN A 227 12.70 -20.58 -41.23
CA ASN A 227 11.42 -20.23 -40.61
C ASN A 227 10.40 -21.37 -40.72
N ARG A 228 10.30 -22.01 -41.89
CA ARG A 228 9.45 -23.20 -42.07
C ARG A 228 9.87 -24.35 -41.19
N GLU A 229 11.18 -24.61 -41.10
CA GLU A 229 11.70 -25.69 -40.25
C GLU A 229 11.35 -25.42 -38.78
N MET A 230 11.53 -24.18 -38.31
CA MET A 230 11.17 -23.78 -36.92
C MET A 230 9.66 -23.98 -36.65
N VAL A 231 8.76 -23.48 -37.54
CA VAL A 231 7.30 -23.61 -37.34
C VAL A 231 6.89 -25.08 -37.36
N ARG A 232 7.49 -25.90 -38.20
CA ARG A 232 7.22 -27.35 -38.26
C ARG A 232 7.67 -28.05 -37.00
N ASP A 233 8.93 -27.84 -36.56
CA ASP A 233 9.49 -28.47 -35.38
C ASP A 233 8.75 -28.04 -34.13
N LEU A 234 8.29 -26.77 -34.07
CA LEU A 234 7.45 -26.27 -33.00
C LEU A 234 6.07 -26.94 -32.95
N ASN A 235 5.42 -27.11 -34.15
CA ASN A 235 4.15 -27.82 -34.22
C ASN A 235 4.27 -29.26 -33.74
N GLU A 236 5.38 -29.94 -33.99
CA GLU A 236 5.64 -31.31 -33.52
C GLU A 236 5.67 -31.34 -31.99
N LEU A 237 6.38 -30.41 -31.32
CA LEU A 237 6.41 -30.30 -29.86
C LEU A 237 5.04 -29.98 -29.23
N LEU A 238 4.28 -29.05 -29.85
CA LEU A 238 2.95 -28.68 -29.35
C LEU A 238 1.93 -29.81 -29.50
N GLU A 239 2.02 -30.60 -30.60
CA GLU A 239 1.15 -31.76 -30.81
C GLU A 239 1.43 -32.90 -29.82
N GLU A 240 2.69 -33.16 -29.48
CA GLU A 240 3.04 -34.10 -28.41
C GLU A 240 2.38 -33.71 -27.09
N ARG A 241 2.40 -32.43 -26.75
CA ARG A 241 1.72 -31.91 -25.55
C ARG A 241 0.20 -32.03 -25.63
N LEU A 242 -0.42 -31.75 -26.79
CA LEU A 242 -1.86 -31.90 -27.01
C LEU A 242 -2.31 -33.36 -26.93
N GLU A 243 -1.47 -34.33 -27.34
CA GLU A 243 -1.70 -35.76 -27.19
C GLU A 243 -1.52 -36.27 -25.75
N GLY A 244 -1.20 -35.38 -24.79
CA GLY A 244 -0.98 -35.70 -23.38
C GLY A 244 0.39 -36.33 -23.09
N ARG A 245 1.33 -36.19 -24.00
CA ARG A 245 2.75 -36.54 -23.82
C ARG A 245 3.53 -35.26 -23.63
N GLU A 246 3.99 -34.98 -22.41
CA GLU A 246 4.90 -33.84 -22.23
C GLU A 246 6.23 -34.12 -22.95
N PRO A 247 6.67 -33.23 -23.88
CA PRO A 247 7.98 -33.32 -24.51
C PRO A 247 9.08 -33.36 -23.45
N SER A 248 10.09 -34.18 -23.67
CA SER A 248 11.21 -34.25 -22.74
C SER A 248 12.02 -32.96 -22.76
N GLN A 249 12.73 -32.63 -21.66
CA GLN A 249 13.60 -31.45 -21.64
C GLN A 249 14.69 -31.54 -22.71
N ASP A 250 15.15 -32.72 -23.07
CA ASP A 250 16.14 -32.94 -24.13
C ASP A 250 15.57 -32.53 -25.50
N ASP A 251 14.28 -32.79 -25.78
CA ASP A 251 13.63 -32.39 -27.05
C ASP A 251 13.48 -30.85 -27.12
N VAL A 252 13.15 -30.23 -26.00
CA VAL A 252 13.06 -28.76 -25.89
C VAL A 252 14.45 -28.11 -26.03
N ASP A 253 15.47 -28.68 -25.43
CA ASP A 253 16.86 -28.21 -25.52
C ASP A 253 17.38 -28.37 -26.96
N ASP A 254 17.04 -29.48 -27.65
CA ASP A 254 17.36 -29.68 -29.07
C ASP A 254 16.68 -28.66 -29.98
N PHE A 255 15.40 -28.37 -29.72
CA PHE A 255 14.67 -27.31 -30.40
C PHE A 255 15.31 -25.93 -30.18
N LEU A 256 15.59 -25.57 -28.92
CA LEU A 256 16.23 -24.30 -28.58
C LEU A 256 17.67 -24.18 -29.10
N SER A 257 18.41 -25.28 -29.23
CA SER A 257 19.74 -25.27 -29.83
C SER A 257 19.73 -24.90 -31.31
N LYS A 258 18.66 -25.30 -32.04
CA LYS A 258 18.47 -25.00 -33.46
C LYS A 258 17.77 -23.65 -33.70
N HIS A 259 16.77 -23.34 -32.84
CA HIS A 259 15.81 -22.28 -33.06
C HIS A 259 15.78 -21.23 -31.93
N GLY A 260 16.66 -21.30 -30.92
CA GLY A 260 16.65 -20.43 -29.76
C GLY A 260 16.81 -18.93 -30.03
N ARG A 261 17.34 -18.58 -31.23
CA ARG A 261 17.36 -17.18 -31.69
C ARG A 261 15.95 -16.57 -31.81
N PHE A 262 14.92 -17.40 -31.98
CA PHE A 262 13.52 -16.99 -32.13
C PHE A 262 12.80 -16.84 -30.80
N PHE A 263 13.36 -17.41 -29.74
CA PHE A 263 12.78 -17.44 -28.39
C PHE A 263 13.84 -17.00 -27.36
N PRO A 264 14.22 -15.70 -27.34
CA PRO A 264 15.26 -15.23 -26.45
C PRO A 264 14.87 -15.44 -24.98
N GLY A 265 15.79 -16.10 -24.23
CA GLY A 265 15.59 -16.33 -22.80
C GLY A 265 14.70 -17.52 -22.45
N ALA A 266 14.01 -18.15 -23.39
CA ALA A 266 13.21 -19.35 -23.13
C ALA A 266 14.11 -20.54 -22.75
N ARG A 267 13.66 -21.33 -21.78
CA ARG A 267 14.33 -22.53 -21.27
C ARG A 267 13.41 -23.76 -21.24
N THR A 268 12.14 -23.52 -21.26
CA THR A 268 11.09 -24.55 -21.19
C THR A 268 10.12 -24.37 -22.33
N LEU A 269 9.32 -25.42 -22.61
CA LEU A 269 8.23 -25.33 -23.58
C LEU A 269 7.17 -24.30 -23.13
N ASP A 270 6.93 -24.15 -21.84
CA ASP A 270 6.01 -23.14 -21.31
C ASP A 270 6.48 -21.71 -21.64
N ASP A 271 7.79 -21.42 -21.50
CA ASP A 271 8.34 -20.12 -21.89
C ASP A 271 8.14 -19.83 -23.39
N ILE A 272 8.28 -20.86 -24.24
CA ILE A 272 8.06 -20.75 -25.68
C ILE A 272 6.57 -20.48 -25.97
N VAL A 273 5.67 -21.23 -25.34
CA VAL A 273 4.22 -21.07 -25.47
C VAL A 273 3.78 -19.70 -24.99
N GLU A 274 4.29 -19.23 -23.85
CA GLU A 274 3.98 -17.90 -23.31
C GLU A 274 4.41 -16.77 -24.26
N GLN A 275 5.65 -16.79 -24.75
CA GLN A 275 6.14 -15.82 -25.74
C GLN A 275 5.31 -15.85 -27.03
N LEU A 276 4.94 -17.04 -27.50
CA LEU A 276 4.11 -17.22 -28.69
C LEU A 276 2.70 -16.67 -28.48
N THR A 277 2.11 -16.95 -27.30
CA THR A 277 0.80 -16.44 -26.91
C THR A 277 0.77 -14.92 -26.91
N GLN A 278 1.77 -14.28 -26.29
CA GLN A 278 1.88 -12.82 -26.26
C GLN A 278 1.96 -12.21 -27.67
N ARG A 279 2.75 -12.84 -28.57
CA ARG A 279 2.91 -12.39 -29.95
C ARG A 279 1.64 -12.56 -30.79
N MET A 280 0.99 -13.71 -30.65
CA MET A 280 -0.26 -14.00 -31.37
C MET A 280 -1.45 -13.21 -30.82
N ALA A 281 -1.44 -12.86 -29.54
CA ALA A 281 -2.54 -12.16 -28.88
C ALA A 281 -2.85 -10.80 -29.54
N ALA A 282 -1.84 -10.02 -29.90
CA ALA A 282 -2.05 -8.73 -30.54
C ALA A 282 -2.75 -8.87 -31.91
N MET A 283 -2.35 -9.85 -32.72
CA MET A 283 -2.99 -10.11 -34.04
C MET A 283 -4.39 -10.68 -33.88
N ALA A 284 -4.59 -11.64 -32.95
CA ALA A 284 -5.89 -12.20 -32.67
C ALA A 284 -6.86 -11.15 -32.13
N SER A 285 -6.40 -10.27 -31.26
CA SER A 285 -7.15 -9.15 -30.73
C SER A 285 -7.50 -8.12 -31.80
N LEU A 286 -6.57 -7.81 -32.71
CA LEU A 286 -6.85 -6.96 -33.89
C LEU A 286 -7.95 -7.57 -34.76
N LEU A 287 -7.87 -8.86 -35.10
CA LEU A 287 -8.89 -9.54 -35.89
C LEU A 287 -10.26 -9.56 -35.21
N ARG A 288 -10.30 -9.71 -33.85
CA ARG A 288 -11.54 -9.64 -33.08
C ARG A 288 -12.12 -8.23 -33.02
N SER A 289 -11.27 -7.21 -33.02
CA SER A 289 -11.67 -5.81 -32.98
C SER A 289 -12.18 -5.28 -34.35
N MET A 290 -11.92 -6.03 -35.43
CA MET A 290 -12.32 -5.67 -36.79
C MET A 290 -13.73 -6.17 -37.13
N THR A 291 -14.37 -5.43 -38.05
CA THR A 291 -15.61 -5.92 -38.71
C THR A 291 -15.33 -7.16 -39.56
N PRO A 292 -16.34 -8.02 -39.81
CA PRO A 292 -16.15 -9.22 -40.64
C PRO A 292 -15.58 -8.90 -42.06
N GLN A 293 -15.96 -7.75 -42.62
CA GLN A 293 -15.46 -7.32 -43.96
C GLN A 293 -13.98 -6.94 -43.92
N GLN A 294 -13.56 -6.19 -42.90
CA GLN A 294 -12.15 -5.80 -42.73
C GLN A 294 -11.26 -7.00 -42.45
N ARG A 295 -11.77 -7.96 -41.65
CA ARG A 295 -11.07 -9.24 -41.39
C ARG A 295 -10.83 -10.02 -42.67
N ALA A 296 -11.87 -10.18 -43.48
CA ALA A 296 -11.76 -10.90 -44.75
C ALA A 296 -10.75 -10.20 -45.74
N GLU A 297 -10.70 -8.84 -45.71
CA GLU A 297 -9.75 -8.09 -46.55
C GLU A 297 -8.31 -8.25 -46.06
N LEU A 298 -8.08 -8.24 -44.72
CA LEU A 298 -6.77 -8.49 -44.13
C LEU A 298 -6.31 -9.93 -44.39
N GLU A 299 -7.18 -10.89 -44.21
CA GLU A 299 -6.92 -12.32 -44.49
C GLU A 299 -6.55 -12.50 -45.99
N SER A 300 -7.28 -11.88 -46.92
CA SER A 300 -6.96 -11.91 -48.32
C SER A 300 -5.60 -11.29 -48.65
N MET A 301 -5.23 -10.20 -47.98
CA MET A 301 -3.91 -9.59 -48.09
C MET A 301 -2.81 -10.51 -47.55
N MET A 302 -2.99 -11.09 -46.41
CA MET A 302 -2.04 -12.03 -45.83
C MET A 302 -1.83 -13.25 -46.72
N GLU A 303 -2.91 -13.80 -47.27
CA GLU A 303 -2.87 -14.91 -48.21
C GLU A 303 -2.11 -14.54 -49.50
N ALA A 304 -2.26 -13.31 -50.02
CA ALA A 304 -1.51 -12.83 -51.18
C ALA A 304 -0.02 -12.66 -50.90
N LEU A 305 0.35 -12.24 -49.68
CA LEU A 305 1.75 -12.02 -49.28
C LEU A 305 2.51 -13.32 -49.01
N LEU A 306 1.83 -14.38 -48.55
CA LEU A 306 2.42 -15.68 -48.24
C LEU A 306 2.42 -16.59 -49.47
N ARG A 307 3.49 -16.54 -50.27
CA ARG A 307 3.66 -17.33 -51.51
C ARG A 307 3.88 -18.84 -51.26
N ASP A 308 4.28 -19.22 -50.07
CA ASP A 308 4.60 -20.62 -49.74
C ASP A 308 3.39 -21.32 -49.14
N ASP A 309 2.76 -22.18 -49.94
CA ASP A 309 1.59 -22.98 -49.52
C ASP A 309 1.87 -23.87 -48.31
N ARG A 310 3.13 -24.33 -48.14
CA ARG A 310 3.53 -25.17 -46.98
C ARG A 310 3.64 -24.35 -45.71
N LEU A 311 4.31 -23.20 -45.78
CA LEU A 311 4.42 -22.29 -44.63
C LEU A 311 3.02 -21.83 -44.18
N ARG A 312 2.13 -21.54 -45.11
CA ARG A 312 0.74 -21.16 -44.82
C ARG A 312 0.00 -22.28 -44.10
N TRP A 313 0.19 -23.52 -44.52
CA TRP A 313 -0.40 -24.69 -43.86
C TRP A 313 0.20 -24.92 -42.46
N ASP A 314 1.52 -24.79 -42.31
CA ASP A 314 2.22 -24.93 -41.02
C ASP A 314 1.82 -23.84 -40.01
N LEU A 315 1.62 -22.59 -40.48
CA LEU A 315 1.11 -21.48 -39.64
C LEU A 315 -0.35 -21.67 -39.23
N ALA A 316 -1.20 -22.15 -40.14
CA ALA A 316 -2.59 -22.47 -39.81
C ALA A 316 -2.68 -23.61 -38.75
N ARG A 317 -1.79 -24.60 -38.86
CA ARG A 317 -1.64 -25.68 -37.88
C ARG A 317 -1.17 -25.16 -36.55
N LEU A 318 -0.18 -24.25 -36.52
CA LEU A 318 0.30 -23.60 -35.30
C LEU A 318 -0.82 -22.82 -34.61
N ALA A 319 -1.58 -22.02 -35.35
CA ALA A 319 -2.73 -21.29 -34.82
C ALA A 319 -3.78 -22.24 -34.21
N SER A 320 -4.07 -23.38 -34.86
CA SER A 320 -4.99 -24.37 -34.31
C SER A 320 -4.46 -25.06 -33.07
N ASN A 321 -3.17 -25.36 -32.99
CA ASN A 321 -2.53 -25.96 -31.84
C ASN A 321 -2.56 -25.00 -30.64
N MET A 322 -2.28 -23.73 -30.88
CA MET A 322 -2.34 -22.68 -29.84
C MET A 322 -3.76 -22.45 -29.32
N ASP A 323 -4.77 -22.44 -30.21
CA ASP A 323 -6.19 -22.31 -29.80
C ASP A 323 -6.65 -23.48 -28.92
N GLN A 324 -6.16 -24.69 -29.17
CA GLN A 324 -6.45 -25.88 -28.35
C GLN A 324 -5.70 -25.86 -27.01
N LEU A 325 -4.49 -25.35 -26.96
CA LEU A 325 -3.71 -25.23 -25.71
C LEU A 325 -4.23 -24.10 -24.81
N MET A 326 -4.87 -23.08 -25.39
CA MET A 326 -5.38 -21.90 -24.70
C MET A 326 -6.89 -21.71 -24.96
N PRO A 327 -7.75 -22.54 -24.33
CA PRO A 327 -9.20 -22.55 -24.57
C PRO A 327 -9.89 -21.23 -24.16
N ASP A 328 -9.28 -20.45 -23.24
CA ASP A 328 -9.78 -19.14 -22.83
C ASP A 328 -9.48 -18.01 -23.82
N GLY A 329 -8.85 -18.33 -24.93
CA GLY A 329 -8.67 -17.49 -26.09
C GLY A 329 -7.47 -16.56 -26.05
N LEU A 330 -6.91 -16.34 -27.23
CA LEU A 330 -5.83 -15.40 -27.50
C LEU A 330 -6.38 -13.96 -27.48
N GLY A 331 -6.46 -13.34 -26.29
CA GLY A 331 -6.79 -11.92 -26.11
C GLY A 331 -8.26 -11.55 -26.39
N GLU A 332 -8.72 -10.47 -25.80
CA GLU A 332 -10.06 -9.88 -26.05
C GLU A 332 -10.03 -8.90 -27.24
N GLY A 333 -11.20 -8.65 -27.85
CA GLY A 333 -11.35 -7.60 -28.85
C GLY A 333 -11.56 -6.25 -28.17
N TYR A 334 -10.92 -5.20 -28.67
CA TYR A 334 -11.06 -3.83 -28.17
C TYR A 334 -11.98 -3.00 -29.06
N GLU A 335 -12.90 -2.27 -28.44
CA GLU A 335 -13.74 -1.33 -29.16
C GLU A 335 -13.04 0.04 -29.23
N PHE A 336 -12.84 0.52 -30.47
CA PHE A 336 -12.27 1.84 -30.74
C PHE A 336 -13.37 2.78 -31.26
N SER A 337 -13.61 3.87 -30.57
CA SER A 337 -14.70 4.80 -30.85
C SER A 337 -14.25 6.19 -31.32
N GLY A 338 -12.94 6.42 -31.44
CA GLY A 338 -12.35 7.71 -31.75
C GLY A 338 -12.42 8.12 -33.24
N ASP A 339 -11.78 9.24 -33.54
CA ASP A 339 -11.78 9.83 -34.88
C ASP A 339 -10.48 9.66 -35.66
N GLN A 340 -9.37 9.25 -35.01
CA GLN A 340 -8.08 9.10 -35.65
C GLN A 340 -7.95 7.71 -36.28
N PRO A 341 -7.86 7.58 -37.63
CA PRO A 341 -7.70 6.28 -38.24
C PRO A 341 -6.31 5.72 -37.96
N LEU A 342 -6.25 4.41 -37.71
CA LEU A 342 -5.01 3.66 -37.53
C LEU A 342 -4.74 2.81 -38.78
N GLY A 343 -3.52 2.87 -39.30
CA GLY A 343 -2.99 1.90 -40.26
C GLY A 343 -2.65 0.58 -39.54
N LEU A 344 -2.25 -0.45 -40.27
CA LEU A 344 -2.05 -1.81 -39.74
C LEU A 344 -0.99 -1.85 -38.61
N GLU A 345 0.18 -1.25 -38.84
CA GLU A 345 1.27 -1.27 -37.87
C GLU A 345 0.94 -0.46 -36.60
N PRO A 346 0.46 0.81 -36.67
CA PRO A 346 0.00 1.52 -35.49
C PRO A 346 -1.14 0.83 -34.75
N ALA A 347 -2.06 0.14 -35.43
CA ALA A 347 -3.14 -0.59 -34.81
C ALA A 347 -2.63 -1.75 -33.94
N LEU A 348 -1.68 -2.53 -34.44
CA LEU A 348 -1.04 -3.62 -33.71
C LEU A 348 -0.25 -3.09 -32.51
N GLU A 349 0.47 -1.98 -32.64
CA GLU A 349 1.19 -1.34 -31.55
C GLU A 349 0.23 -0.88 -30.43
N ARG A 350 -0.90 -0.24 -30.79
CA ARG A 350 -1.89 0.21 -29.79
C ARG A 350 -2.60 -0.96 -29.11
N ILE A 351 -2.90 -2.02 -29.83
CA ILE A 351 -3.47 -3.24 -29.24
C ILE A 351 -2.47 -3.88 -28.27
N GLY A 352 -1.19 -3.97 -28.64
CA GLY A 352 -0.15 -4.44 -27.71
C GLY A 352 -0.06 -3.59 -26.44
N GLN A 353 -0.17 -2.26 -26.56
CA GLN A 353 -0.23 -1.36 -25.40
C GLN A 353 -1.48 -1.61 -24.54
N LEU A 354 -2.66 -1.84 -25.16
CA LEU A 354 -3.88 -2.15 -24.40
C LEU A 354 -3.75 -3.48 -23.66
N GLN A 355 -3.20 -4.51 -24.28
CA GLN A 355 -2.95 -5.80 -23.62
C GLN A 355 -1.95 -5.69 -22.47
N ALA A 356 -0.89 -4.88 -22.63
CA ALA A 356 0.06 -4.61 -21.55
C ALA A 356 -0.60 -3.87 -20.37
N LEU A 357 -1.55 -2.94 -20.66
CA LEU A 357 -2.34 -2.27 -19.63
C LEU A 357 -3.25 -3.24 -18.88
N ASP A 358 -3.92 -4.16 -19.61
CA ASP A 358 -4.80 -5.17 -18.98
C ASP A 358 -3.99 -6.16 -18.12
N ALA A 359 -2.86 -6.66 -18.64
CA ALA A 359 -1.96 -7.53 -17.87
C ALA A 359 -1.42 -6.85 -16.60
N LEU A 360 -1.12 -5.55 -16.68
CA LEU A 360 -0.69 -4.78 -15.50
C LEU A 360 -1.84 -4.53 -14.53
N GLU A 361 -3.08 -4.33 -15.01
CA GLU A 361 -4.28 -4.21 -14.16
C GLU A 361 -4.51 -5.51 -13.37
N ASP A 362 -4.36 -6.67 -14.03
CA ASP A 362 -4.48 -7.99 -13.40
C ASP A 362 -3.37 -8.23 -12.36
N GLN A 363 -2.12 -7.91 -12.69
CA GLN A 363 -0.99 -8.00 -11.75
C GLN A 363 -1.20 -7.12 -10.52
N LEU A 364 -1.62 -5.85 -10.71
CA LEU A 364 -1.97 -4.96 -9.59
C LEU A 364 -3.20 -5.46 -8.82
N GLY A 365 -4.09 -6.21 -9.49
CA GLY A 365 -5.24 -6.88 -8.88
C GLY A 365 -4.86 -7.99 -7.93
N ALA A 366 -3.80 -8.71 -8.23
CA ALA A 366 -3.30 -9.85 -7.46
C ALA A 366 -2.42 -9.46 -6.25
N VAL A 367 -2.05 -8.18 -6.09
CA VAL A 367 -1.24 -7.70 -4.97
C VAL A 367 -2.04 -7.73 -3.67
N GLU A 368 -1.68 -8.59 -2.75
CA GLU A 368 -2.25 -8.70 -1.41
C GLU A 368 -1.28 -8.21 -0.33
N THR A 369 0.01 -8.38 -0.53
CA THR A 369 1.06 -8.06 0.43
C THR A 369 2.10 -7.10 -0.16
N PRO A 370 2.86 -6.35 0.69
CA PRO A 370 3.97 -5.54 0.19
C PRO A 370 5.02 -6.34 -0.61
N GLY A 371 5.20 -7.64 -0.27
CA GLY A 371 6.14 -8.52 -0.96
C GLY A 371 5.75 -8.81 -2.42
N ASP A 372 4.46 -8.80 -2.73
CA ASP A 372 3.95 -9.08 -4.09
C ASP A 372 4.30 -7.93 -5.06
N ILE A 373 4.44 -6.70 -4.54
CA ILE A 373 4.85 -5.53 -5.32
C ILE A 373 6.26 -5.71 -5.92
N ALA A 374 7.15 -6.40 -5.22
CA ALA A 374 8.50 -6.66 -5.71
C ALA A 374 8.52 -7.53 -6.99
N GLY A 375 7.45 -8.30 -7.22
CA GLY A 375 7.26 -9.12 -8.43
C GLY A 375 6.74 -8.37 -9.65
N LEU A 376 6.31 -7.11 -9.49
CA LEU A 376 5.79 -6.30 -10.59
C LEU A 376 6.91 -5.75 -11.47
N ASP A 377 6.67 -5.72 -12.78
CA ASP A 377 7.60 -5.14 -13.74
C ASP A 377 7.56 -3.60 -13.69
N ARG A 378 8.54 -3.01 -13.00
CA ARG A 378 8.65 -1.56 -12.79
C ARG A 378 8.93 -0.80 -14.09
N ASP A 379 9.65 -1.40 -15.02
CA ASP A 379 9.97 -0.78 -16.31
C ASP A 379 8.70 -0.65 -17.14
N ASN A 380 7.84 -1.68 -17.12
CA ASN A 380 6.53 -1.66 -17.77
C ASN A 380 5.60 -0.61 -17.13
N VAL A 381 5.55 -0.52 -15.78
CA VAL A 381 4.80 0.54 -15.09
C VAL A 381 5.29 1.93 -15.49
N GLN A 382 6.61 2.13 -15.59
CA GLN A 382 7.18 3.42 -16.00
C GLN A 382 6.84 3.77 -17.45
N GLU A 383 6.85 2.80 -18.35
CA GLU A 383 6.52 2.99 -19.76
C GLU A 383 5.03 3.33 -19.95
N LEU A 384 4.14 2.58 -19.32
CA LEU A 384 2.68 2.70 -19.49
C LEU A 384 2.06 3.86 -18.70
N LEU A 385 2.50 4.07 -17.45
CA LEU A 385 1.92 5.06 -16.52
C LEU A 385 2.85 6.23 -16.19
N GLY A 386 4.09 6.18 -16.64
CA GLY A 386 5.09 7.21 -16.43
C GLY A 386 5.91 7.05 -15.12
N PRO A 387 7.00 7.84 -15.00
CA PRO A 387 7.97 7.70 -13.92
C PRO A 387 7.42 8.01 -12.52
N GLU A 388 6.31 8.73 -12.44
CA GLU A 388 5.66 9.04 -11.16
C GLU A 388 5.01 7.81 -10.56
N SER A 389 4.30 7.01 -11.38
CA SER A 389 3.63 5.79 -10.94
C SER A 389 4.63 4.70 -10.54
N ALA A 390 5.77 4.62 -11.24
CA ALA A 390 6.86 3.71 -10.86
C ALA A 390 7.47 4.08 -9.49
N ARG A 391 7.63 5.38 -9.19
CA ARG A 391 8.08 5.85 -7.86
C ARG A 391 7.05 5.58 -6.75
N ASP A 392 5.77 5.76 -7.06
CA ASP A 392 4.69 5.45 -6.11
C ASP A 392 4.72 3.96 -5.76
N LEU A 393 4.89 3.08 -6.75
CA LEU A 393 5.02 1.64 -6.56
C LEU A 393 6.25 1.26 -5.71
N GLU A 394 7.41 1.88 -5.98
CA GLU A 394 8.62 1.69 -5.18
C GLU A 394 8.42 2.13 -3.73
N ALA A 395 7.75 3.25 -3.50
CA ALA A 395 7.45 3.73 -2.16
C ALA A 395 6.48 2.79 -1.41
N LEU A 396 5.51 2.19 -2.09
CA LEU A 396 4.61 1.18 -1.53
C LEU A 396 5.36 -0.10 -1.13
N ASP A 397 6.29 -0.59 -1.96
CA ASP A 397 7.15 -1.74 -1.65
C ASP A 397 8.04 -1.49 -0.42
N GLU A 398 8.51 -0.26 -0.25
CA GLU A 398 9.36 0.11 0.88
C GLU A 398 8.62 0.29 2.22
N LEU A 399 7.28 0.39 2.24
CA LEU A 399 6.51 0.70 3.46
C LEU A 399 6.83 -0.26 4.62
N ALA A 400 6.69 -1.56 4.39
CA ALA A 400 6.94 -2.58 5.41
C ALA A 400 8.39 -2.58 5.87
N ARG A 401 9.35 -2.47 4.93
CA ARG A 401 10.78 -2.43 5.22
C ARG A 401 11.16 -1.23 6.09
N ARG A 402 10.62 -0.05 5.81
CA ARG A 402 10.86 1.17 6.62
C ARG A 402 10.35 1.03 8.04
N LEU A 403 9.18 0.42 8.23
CA LEU A 403 8.63 0.16 9.56
C LEU A 403 9.45 -0.90 10.33
N GLU A 404 9.98 -1.93 9.65
CA GLU A 404 10.90 -2.91 10.24
C GLU A 404 12.23 -2.25 10.65
N GLU A 405 12.84 -1.45 9.79
CA GLU A 405 14.09 -0.71 10.06
C GLU A 405 13.96 0.27 11.22
N ALA A 406 12.80 0.92 11.36
CA ALA A 406 12.49 1.79 12.49
C ALA A 406 12.22 1.00 13.79
N GLY A 407 12.11 -0.32 13.70
CA GLY A 407 11.84 -1.20 14.83
C GLY A 407 10.40 -1.14 15.31
N TYR A 408 9.45 -0.72 14.47
CA TYR A 408 8.02 -0.73 14.77
C TYR A 408 7.36 -2.06 14.45
N LEU A 409 7.88 -2.75 13.43
CA LEU A 409 7.46 -4.08 13.05
C LEU A 409 8.58 -5.10 13.24
N SER A 410 8.21 -6.35 13.39
CA SER A 410 9.12 -7.51 13.38
C SER A 410 8.50 -8.62 12.57
N ARG A 411 9.33 -9.29 11.77
CA ARG A 411 8.91 -10.44 10.96
C ARG A 411 9.08 -11.74 11.74
N LYS A 412 8.00 -12.52 11.85
CA LYS A 412 8.02 -13.88 12.39
C LYS A 412 7.50 -14.88 11.35
N GLY A 413 8.42 -15.52 10.63
CA GLY A 413 8.08 -16.30 9.44
C GLY A 413 7.51 -15.36 8.36
N ASP A 414 6.32 -15.67 7.83
CA ASP A 414 5.64 -14.84 6.82
C ASP A 414 4.75 -13.74 7.40
N ARG A 415 4.64 -13.62 8.73
CA ARG A 415 3.76 -12.63 9.36
C ARG A 415 4.55 -11.45 9.92
N LEU A 416 4.01 -10.26 9.71
CA LEU A 416 4.45 -9.03 10.36
C LEU A 416 3.67 -8.85 11.67
N GLU A 417 4.39 -8.57 12.76
CA GLU A 417 3.80 -8.29 14.08
C GLU A 417 4.29 -6.93 14.59
N LEU A 418 3.43 -6.23 15.32
CA LEU A 418 3.81 -5.01 16.01
C LEU A 418 4.81 -5.31 17.13
N THR A 419 5.88 -4.53 17.17
CA THR A 419 6.79 -4.54 18.32
C THR A 419 6.21 -3.74 19.48
N PRO A 420 6.70 -3.91 20.74
CA PRO A 420 6.33 -3.04 21.84
C PRO A 420 6.61 -1.55 21.58
N ARG A 421 7.56 -1.24 20.71
CA ARG A 421 7.86 0.12 20.27
C ARG A 421 6.77 0.66 19.34
N GLY A 422 6.33 -0.15 18.37
CA GLY A 422 5.23 0.18 17.46
C GLY A 422 3.92 0.39 18.23
N SER A 423 3.57 -0.53 19.14
CA SER A 423 2.37 -0.41 20.00
C SER A 423 2.38 0.88 20.83
N ARG A 424 3.53 1.27 21.40
CA ARG A 424 3.67 2.53 22.16
C ARG A 424 3.50 3.75 21.26
N ARG A 425 4.03 3.74 20.04
CA ARG A 425 3.88 4.85 19.10
C ARG A 425 2.42 5.03 18.69
N ILE A 426 1.71 3.93 18.39
CA ILE A 426 0.25 3.96 18.13
C ILE A 426 -0.49 4.53 19.35
N GLY A 427 -0.12 4.10 20.56
CA GLY A 427 -0.69 4.62 21.80
C GLY A 427 -0.50 6.13 21.96
N GLN A 428 0.70 6.63 21.67
CA GLN A 428 1.01 8.07 21.70
C GLN A 428 0.15 8.84 20.69
N LYS A 429 0.05 8.36 19.45
CA LYS A 429 -0.80 8.97 18.42
C LYS A 429 -2.26 9.05 18.85
N VAL A 430 -2.82 7.94 19.36
CA VAL A 430 -4.21 7.91 19.85
C VAL A 430 -4.42 8.89 21.01
N LEU A 431 -3.45 8.98 21.92
CA LEU A 431 -3.48 9.91 23.05
C LEU A 431 -3.43 11.37 22.57
N ASP A 432 -2.53 11.70 21.65
CA ASP A 432 -2.40 13.04 21.08
C ASP A 432 -3.67 13.48 20.34
N ASP A 433 -4.30 12.57 19.59
CA ASP A 433 -5.57 12.83 18.90
C ASP A 433 -6.73 13.11 19.88
N LEU A 434 -6.76 12.41 21.01
CA LEU A 434 -7.74 12.67 22.06
C LEU A 434 -7.51 14.01 22.75
N PHE A 435 -6.26 14.38 23.04
CA PHE A 435 -5.92 15.67 23.61
C PHE A 435 -6.16 16.82 22.63
N ALA A 436 -5.91 16.63 21.35
CA ALA A 436 -6.20 17.63 20.32
C ALA A 436 -7.71 17.93 20.22
N ARG A 437 -8.57 16.95 20.47
CA ARG A 437 -10.03 17.17 20.57
C ARG A 437 -10.41 17.92 21.84
N LEU A 438 -9.83 17.55 22.99
CA LEU A 438 -10.06 18.23 24.27
C LEU A 438 -9.66 19.70 24.26
N SER A 439 -8.56 20.05 23.56
CA SER A 439 -8.08 21.43 23.48
C SER A 439 -8.96 22.35 22.64
N ARG A 440 -9.76 21.80 21.72
CA ARG A 440 -10.73 22.56 20.92
C ARG A 440 -12.00 22.91 21.70
N ASP A 441 -12.38 22.08 22.67
CA ASP A 441 -13.50 22.32 23.59
C ASP A 441 -12.93 22.93 24.87
N ALA A 442 -12.79 24.25 24.93
CA ALA A 442 -12.14 25.02 25.99
C ALA A 442 -12.50 24.54 27.41
N PHE A 443 -11.62 23.82 28.07
CA PHE A 443 -11.71 23.53 29.49
C PHE A 443 -11.03 24.64 30.30
N GLY A 444 -11.82 25.32 31.15
CA GLY A 444 -11.33 26.29 32.11
C GLY A 444 -10.43 25.61 33.16
N GLY A 445 -9.14 25.95 33.17
CA GLY A 445 -8.18 25.44 34.13
C GLY A 445 -8.43 26.04 35.50
N HIS A 446 -8.70 25.21 36.51
CA HIS A 446 -8.58 25.58 37.93
C HIS A 446 -7.34 24.90 38.50
N ARG A 447 -6.32 25.70 38.85
CA ARG A 447 -5.21 25.28 39.72
C ARG A 447 -5.73 25.17 41.15
N ILE A 448 -5.53 24.03 41.79
CA ILE A 448 -5.78 23.85 43.23
C ILE A 448 -4.45 23.45 43.85
N ASP A 449 -3.85 24.39 44.62
CA ASP A 449 -2.70 24.14 45.46
C ASP A 449 -3.20 23.58 46.82
N ARG A 450 -2.91 22.32 47.11
CA ARG A 450 -3.03 21.77 48.48
C ARG A 450 -1.95 20.73 48.72
N ALA A 451 -1.25 20.89 49.85
CA ALA A 451 -0.19 20.02 50.32
C ALA A 451 -0.77 18.81 51.10
N GLY A 452 -0.22 17.62 50.90
CA GLY A 452 -0.66 16.38 51.55
C GLY A 452 0.45 15.70 52.38
N ARG A 453 0.10 14.67 53.15
CA ARG A 453 0.99 13.97 54.10
C ARG A 453 1.60 12.69 53.49
N GLY A 454 2.91 12.69 53.24
CA GLY A 454 3.73 11.50 52.92
C GLY A 454 3.99 11.28 51.44
N GLY A 455 5.10 11.76 50.91
CA GLY A 455 5.54 11.64 49.49
C GLY A 455 7.04 11.83 49.37
N GLU A 456 7.53 11.88 48.12
CA GLU A 456 8.92 12.20 47.82
C GLU A 456 9.29 13.61 48.31
N ARG A 457 10.54 13.74 48.74
CA ARG A 457 11.11 14.96 49.28
C ARG A 457 11.31 15.98 48.18
N GLU A 458 10.59 17.10 48.22
CA GLU A 458 10.89 18.25 47.36
C GLU A 458 12.16 18.97 47.81
N GLU A 459 12.81 19.70 46.89
CA GLU A 459 13.92 20.61 47.24
C GLU A 459 13.46 21.88 47.99
N THR A 460 12.13 22.13 48.00
CA THR A 460 11.55 23.30 48.70
C THR A 460 11.24 22.94 50.16
N THR A 461 11.50 23.91 51.06
CA THR A 461 11.30 23.77 52.51
C THR A 461 10.14 24.64 53.01
N LYS A 462 9.58 24.27 54.14
CA LYS A 462 8.60 25.07 54.89
C LYS A 462 8.86 25.00 56.39
N PRO A 463 8.39 26.00 57.17
CA PRO A 463 8.41 25.90 58.63
C PRO A 463 7.65 24.68 59.12
N TYR A 464 8.18 24.00 60.14
CA TYR A 464 7.56 22.83 60.73
C TYR A 464 6.26 23.19 61.45
N GLU A 465 5.19 22.51 61.12
CA GLU A 465 3.91 22.52 61.83
C GLU A 465 3.65 21.20 62.54
N PHE A 466 2.99 21.25 63.73
CA PHE A 466 2.72 20.04 64.46
C PHE A 466 1.84 19.05 63.66
N GLY A 467 2.40 17.89 63.36
CA GLY A 467 1.75 16.86 62.56
C GLY A 467 2.39 16.66 61.17
N ASP A 468 3.36 17.48 60.79
CA ASP A 468 4.13 17.24 59.57
C ASP A 468 5.08 16.06 59.69
N PRO A 469 5.38 15.31 58.61
CA PRO A 469 6.46 14.33 58.57
C PRO A 469 7.79 15.03 58.92
N PHE A 470 8.55 14.45 59.85
CA PHE A 470 9.77 15.08 60.35
C PHE A 470 10.96 14.85 59.37
N HIS A 471 10.83 15.35 58.12
CA HIS A 471 11.93 15.39 57.17
C HIS A 471 12.68 16.72 57.31
N LEU A 472 13.51 16.80 58.36
CA LEU A 472 14.17 18.02 58.80
C LEU A 472 15.18 18.51 57.75
N ASP A 473 15.07 19.75 57.32
CA ASP A 473 16.17 20.48 56.67
C ASP A 473 17.10 21.05 57.73
N ILE A 474 18.18 20.32 57.98
CA ILE A 474 19.18 20.69 59.02
C ILE A 474 19.80 22.05 58.69
N ARG A 475 20.04 22.36 57.45
CA ARG A 475 20.67 23.62 57.01
C ARG A 475 19.73 24.78 57.25
N GLY A 476 18.51 24.71 56.75
CA GLY A 476 17.48 25.76 56.93
C GLY A 476 17.17 25.96 58.44
N THR A 477 17.07 24.89 59.21
CA THR A 477 16.86 24.94 60.67
C THR A 477 17.99 25.66 61.38
N ILE A 478 19.26 25.38 61.05
CA ILE A 478 20.40 26.07 61.65
C ILE A 478 20.45 27.54 61.22
N GLU A 479 20.20 27.86 59.96
CA GLU A 479 20.15 29.21 59.42
C GLU A 479 19.04 30.02 60.11
N ASN A 480 17.87 29.49 60.35
CA ASN A 480 16.77 30.10 61.07
C ASN A 480 17.14 30.37 62.54
N SER A 481 17.77 29.38 63.18
CA SER A 481 18.27 29.57 64.54
C SER A 481 19.31 30.69 64.65
N LEU A 482 20.23 30.81 63.66
CA LEU A 482 21.24 31.85 63.67
C LEU A 482 20.68 33.26 63.37
N ARG A 483 19.60 33.35 62.62
CA ARG A 483 18.91 34.63 62.30
C ARG A 483 18.12 35.18 63.51
N ARG A 484 17.81 34.36 64.45
CA ARG A 484 17.08 34.78 65.65
C ARG A 484 18.01 35.62 66.55
N ALA A 485 17.58 36.78 66.93
CA ALA A 485 18.38 37.78 67.66
C ALA A 485 18.98 37.23 68.98
N GLU A 486 18.33 36.26 69.63
CA GLU A 486 18.82 35.61 70.84
C GLU A 486 20.04 34.70 70.70
N ASN A 487 20.40 34.40 69.41
CA ASN A 487 21.50 33.49 69.06
C ASN A 487 22.69 34.20 68.40
N ALA A 488 22.87 35.50 68.62
CA ALA A 488 24.00 36.25 68.07
C ALA A 488 25.33 35.57 68.47
N PRO A 489 26.12 35.04 67.48
CA PRO A 489 27.24 34.13 67.79
C PRO A 489 28.34 34.75 68.66
N ALA A 490 28.58 36.03 68.45
CA ALA A 490 29.66 36.75 69.16
C ALA A 490 29.40 36.97 70.65
N GLU A 491 28.15 37.19 71.05
CA GLU A 491 27.80 37.40 72.46
C GLU A 491 27.72 36.08 73.28
N ARG A 492 27.44 34.99 72.63
CA ARG A 492 27.34 33.67 73.28
C ARG A 492 28.70 33.00 73.48
N LEU A 493 29.57 33.12 72.49
CA LEU A 493 30.97 32.66 72.58
C LEU A 493 31.65 33.37 73.73
N ALA A 494 31.38 34.66 73.92
CA ALA A 494 31.92 35.47 75.05
C ALA A 494 31.42 35.01 76.40
N ARG A 495 30.29 34.28 76.52
CA ARG A 495 29.73 33.72 77.73
C ARG A 495 30.04 32.24 77.99
N GLY A 496 30.79 31.58 77.08
CA GLY A 496 31.12 30.16 77.15
C GLY A 496 29.93 29.20 76.99
N GLU A 497 28.88 29.68 76.32
CA GLU A 497 27.67 28.87 76.03
C GLU A 497 27.77 28.06 74.76
N PRO A 498 27.16 26.86 74.62
CA PRO A 498 27.19 26.05 73.39
C PRO A 498 26.61 26.82 72.18
N GLY A 499 27.26 26.65 71.01
CA GLY A 499 27.14 27.50 69.85
C GLY A 499 25.74 27.80 69.31
N VAL A 500 24.80 26.88 69.25
CA VAL A 500 23.47 27.07 68.65
C VAL A 500 22.39 26.43 69.56
N ARG A 501 21.37 27.22 69.96
CA ARG A 501 20.16 26.72 70.66
C ARG A 501 19.01 26.67 69.64
N LEU A 502 18.46 25.49 69.38
CA LEU A 502 17.29 25.29 68.55
C LEU A 502 15.99 25.52 69.35
N SER A 503 15.05 26.21 68.77
CA SER A 503 13.66 26.33 69.24
C SER A 503 12.73 25.64 68.28
N PRO A 504 11.55 25.20 68.66
CA PRO A 504 10.55 24.59 67.79
C PRO A 504 10.21 25.48 66.58
N ALA A 505 10.32 26.80 66.70
CA ALA A 505 10.06 27.75 65.65
C ALA A 505 11.17 27.81 64.56
N ASP A 506 12.36 27.24 64.84
CA ASP A 506 13.48 27.23 63.89
C ASP A 506 13.42 26.04 62.92
N PHE A 507 12.62 25.00 63.26
CA PHE A 507 12.58 23.80 62.48
C PHE A 507 11.99 24.04 61.12
N GLU A 508 12.73 23.66 60.10
CA GLU A 508 12.35 23.67 58.71
C GLU A 508 12.34 22.28 58.19
N VAL A 509 11.24 21.89 57.51
CA VAL A 509 11.06 20.57 56.97
C VAL A 509 10.91 20.67 55.45
N PHE A 510 11.43 19.67 54.75
CA PHE A 510 11.21 19.58 53.32
C PHE A 510 9.72 19.38 53.06
N ARG A 511 9.21 20.07 52.05
CA ARG A 511 7.88 19.78 51.56
C ARG A 511 7.89 18.38 50.98
N THR A 512 6.87 17.64 51.24
CA THR A 512 6.65 16.32 50.65
C THR A 512 5.47 16.43 49.69
N GLU A 513 5.70 16.17 48.42
CA GLU A 513 4.59 15.89 47.49
C GLU A 513 3.98 14.56 47.86
N GLN A 514 2.67 14.52 48.09
CA GLN A 514 1.95 13.26 48.12
C GLN A 514 1.74 12.81 46.68
N LEU A 515 2.63 12.00 46.16
CA LEU A 515 2.34 11.13 45.04
C LEU A 515 1.37 10.03 45.55
N THR A 516 0.07 10.31 45.46
CA THR A 516 -0.95 9.30 45.71
C THR A 516 -0.86 8.27 44.58
N ARG A 517 -0.30 7.10 44.88
CA ARG A 517 -0.31 5.96 43.99
C ARG A 517 -1.76 5.53 43.77
N THR A 518 -2.20 5.44 42.53
CA THR A 518 -3.52 4.94 42.16
C THR A 518 -3.37 3.63 41.41
N SER A 519 -4.09 2.61 41.87
CA SER A 519 -4.18 1.33 41.18
C SER A 519 -5.51 1.25 40.44
N THR A 520 -5.49 1.23 39.15
CA THR A 520 -6.67 1.25 38.28
C THR A 520 -6.82 -0.08 37.56
N VAL A 521 -8.01 -0.64 37.53
CA VAL A 521 -8.38 -1.71 36.64
C VAL A 521 -9.43 -1.19 35.66
N LEU A 522 -9.10 -1.24 34.38
CA LEU A 522 -10.02 -0.92 33.28
C LEU A 522 -10.74 -2.20 32.84
N LEU A 523 -12.05 -2.23 32.97
CA LEU A 523 -12.92 -3.30 32.47
C LEU A 523 -13.51 -2.86 31.12
N VAL A 524 -13.18 -3.57 30.06
CA VAL A 524 -13.67 -3.32 28.71
C VAL A 524 -14.65 -4.43 28.33
N ASP A 525 -15.87 -4.04 28.04
CA ASP A 525 -16.89 -4.95 27.53
C ASP A 525 -16.53 -5.36 26.09
N MET A 526 -16.41 -6.68 25.87
CA MET A 526 -16.11 -7.31 24.59
C MET A 526 -17.31 -8.07 24.04
N SER A 527 -18.50 -7.80 24.54
CA SER A 527 -19.73 -8.44 24.08
C SER A 527 -20.04 -8.08 22.63
N ARG A 528 -20.82 -8.93 21.96
CA ARG A 528 -21.21 -8.76 20.55
C ARG A 528 -21.89 -7.41 20.28
N SER A 529 -22.67 -6.86 21.23
CA SER A 529 -23.30 -5.55 21.09
C SER A 529 -22.29 -4.42 20.90
N MET A 530 -21.18 -4.45 21.65
CA MET A 530 -20.10 -3.47 21.52
C MET A 530 -19.53 -3.41 20.12
N LEU A 531 -19.38 -4.57 19.46
CA LEU A 531 -18.91 -4.62 18.06
C LEU A 531 -19.96 -4.06 17.10
N LEU A 532 -21.19 -4.57 17.17
CA LEU A 532 -22.28 -4.20 16.26
C LEU A 532 -22.61 -2.70 16.30
N ARG A 533 -22.33 -2.02 17.41
CA ARG A 533 -22.54 -0.59 17.60
C ARG A 533 -21.30 0.27 17.40
N GLY A 534 -20.18 -0.32 16.98
CA GLY A 534 -18.91 0.40 16.80
C GLY A 534 -18.26 0.90 18.10
N CYS A 535 -18.76 0.46 19.27
CA CYS A 535 -18.27 0.87 20.58
C CYS A 535 -16.94 0.22 20.95
N PHE A 536 -16.65 -0.98 20.39
CA PHE A 536 -15.45 -1.75 20.72
C PHE A 536 -14.16 -1.02 20.36
N VAL A 537 -14.08 -0.43 19.15
CA VAL A 537 -12.90 0.32 18.69
C VAL A 537 -12.66 1.56 19.56
N ALA A 538 -13.73 2.26 19.95
CA ALA A 538 -13.64 3.42 20.84
C ALA A 538 -13.10 3.02 22.23
N ALA A 539 -13.60 1.94 22.81
CA ALA A 539 -13.13 1.42 24.10
C ALA A 539 -11.67 0.94 24.02
N LYS A 540 -11.28 0.30 22.92
CA LYS A 540 -9.90 -0.12 22.63
C LYS A 540 -8.95 1.09 22.54
N LYS A 541 -9.33 2.16 21.82
CA LYS A 541 -8.56 3.42 21.74
C LYS A 541 -8.36 4.04 23.13
N VAL A 542 -9.40 4.06 23.96
CA VAL A 542 -9.32 4.58 25.32
C VAL A 542 -8.38 3.75 26.18
N ALA A 543 -8.44 2.43 26.08
CA ALA A 543 -7.56 1.55 26.84
C ALA A 543 -6.08 1.78 26.50
N VAL A 544 -5.77 1.90 25.23
CA VAL A 544 -4.41 2.17 24.73
C VAL A 544 -3.93 3.57 25.14
N ALA A 545 -4.79 4.58 25.00
CA ALA A 545 -4.47 5.96 25.41
C ALA A 545 -4.23 6.08 26.91
N LEU A 546 -5.07 5.42 27.74
CA LEU A 546 -4.94 5.43 29.18
C LEU A 546 -3.66 4.71 29.64
N ASP A 547 -3.31 3.57 29.03
CA ASP A 547 -2.04 2.88 29.29
C ASP A 547 -0.84 3.79 28.96
N THR A 548 -0.88 4.44 27.79
CA THR A 548 0.18 5.37 27.38
C THR A 548 0.28 6.57 28.33
N LEU A 549 -0.85 7.17 28.70
CA LEU A 549 -0.89 8.30 29.63
C LEU A 549 -0.30 7.92 31.00
N ILE A 550 -0.71 6.78 31.56
CA ILE A 550 -0.24 6.33 32.88
C ILE A 550 1.26 6.05 32.82
N ARG A 551 1.73 5.32 31.84
CA ARG A 551 3.17 5.00 31.70
C ARG A 551 4.05 6.22 31.48
N THR A 552 3.55 7.25 30.79
CA THR A 552 4.35 8.45 30.46
C THR A 552 4.27 9.53 31.51
N GLN A 553 3.10 9.79 32.08
CA GLN A 553 2.87 10.90 33.00
C GLN A 553 2.68 10.49 34.46
N PHE A 554 2.30 9.25 34.73
CA PHE A 554 2.04 8.73 36.07
C PHE A 554 2.76 7.40 36.34
N PRO A 555 4.10 7.35 36.28
CA PRO A 555 4.87 6.09 36.30
C PRO A 555 4.74 5.32 37.62
N HIS A 556 4.24 5.95 38.70
CA HIS A 556 3.98 5.30 40.00
C HIS A 556 2.59 4.66 40.10
N ASP A 557 1.72 4.88 39.14
CA ASP A 557 0.40 4.28 39.05
C ASP A 557 0.43 2.93 38.38
N ASP A 558 -0.48 2.06 38.80
CA ASP A 558 -0.66 0.75 38.16
C ASP A 558 -1.93 0.76 37.31
N LEU A 559 -1.84 0.24 36.11
CA LEU A 559 -2.99 -0.07 35.27
C LEU A 559 -2.98 -1.54 34.89
N SER A 560 -4.12 -2.21 35.12
CA SER A 560 -4.43 -3.52 34.52
C SER A 560 -5.67 -3.39 33.65
N ILE A 561 -5.69 -4.08 32.55
CA ILE A 561 -6.82 -4.05 31.60
C ILE A 561 -7.43 -5.44 31.54
N ILE A 562 -8.74 -5.52 31.66
CA ILE A 562 -9.50 -6.76 31.64
C ILE A 562 -10.58 -6.63 30.56
N GLY A 563 -10.57 -7.52 29.60
CA GLY A 563 -11.70 -7.72 28.67
C GLY A 563 -12.69 -8.71 29.29
N PHE A 564 -13.97 -8.40 29.21
CA PHE A 564 -15.01 -9.30 29.67
C PHE A 564 -16.15 -9.45 28.65
N ALA A 565 -16.60 -10.68 28.47
CA ALA A 565 -17.76 -11.07 27.68
C ALA A 565 -18.43 -12.26 28.40
N TYR A 566 -18.40 -13.47 27.89
CA TYR A 566 -18.82 -14.68 28.60
C TYR A 566 -17.90 -14.99 29.79
N TYR A 567 -16.58 -14.80 29.59
CA TYR A 567 -15.54 -14.84 30.63
C TYR A 567 -14.79 -13.51 30.64
N ALA A 568 -14.16 -13.22 31.79
CA ALA A 568 -13.21 -12.13 31.90
C ALA A 568 -11.78 -12.64 31.86
N ARG A 569 -10.91 -11.91 31.18
CA ARG A 569 -9.46 -12.19 31.05
C ARG A 569 -8.65 -10.91 31.14
N GLU A 570 -7.47 -11.01 31.72
CA GLU A 570 -6.51 -9.90 31.70
C GLU A 570 -5.91 -9.76 30.31
N LEU A 571 -5.85 -8.54 29.80
CA LEU A 571 -5.32 -8.19 28.49
C LEU A 571 -3.94 -7.55 28.68
N ARG A 572 -2.99 -7.93 27.82
CA ARG A 572 -1.67 -7.29 27.79
C ARG A 572 -1.79 -5.96 27.06
N PRO A 573 -1.28 -4.84 27.63
CA PRO A 573 -1.37 -3.54 26.99
C PRO A 573 -0.72 -3.52 25.60
N GLU A 574 0.38 -4.24 25.39
CA GLU A 574 1.10 -4.32 24.13
C GLU A 574 0.27 -5.00 23.02
N ALA A 575 -0.60 -5.92 23.39
CA ALA A 575 -1.47 -6.64 22.45
C ALA A 575 -2.82 -5.93 22.19
N LEU A 576 -3.09 -4.81 22.85
CA LEU A 576 -4.37 -4.11 22.69
C LEU A 576 -4.58 -3.59 21.26
N ALA A 577 -3.53 -3.10 20.61
CA ALA A 577 -3.62 -2.59 19.25
C ALA A 577 -4.03 -3.68 18.24
N GLU A 578 -3.59 -4.92 18.46
CA GLU A 578 -3.90 -6.08 17.63
C GLU A 578 -5.09 -6.90 18.15
N LEU A 579 -5.78 -6.42 19.20
CA LEU A 579 -6.91 -7.14 19.77
C LEU A 579 -8.06 -7.17 18.77
N THR A 580 -8.39 -8.37 18.31
CA THR A 580 -9.55 -8.65 17.46
C THR A 580 -10.71 -9.22 18.26
N TRP A 581 -11.92 -9.00 17.78
CA TRP A 581 -13.09 -9.64 18.35
C TRP A 581 -13.24 -11.06 17.78
N HIS A 582 -13.46 -12.02 18.66
CA HIS A 582 -13.66 -13.43 18.26
C HIS A 582 -15.15 -13.75 18.29
N GLY A 583 -15.68 -14.36 17.24
CA GLY A 583 -17.11 -14.60 17.02
C GLY A 583 -17.85 -15.43 18.09
N TYR A 584 -17.16 -15.88 19.12
CA TYR A 584 -17.71 -16.67 20.24
C TYR A 584 -17.84 -15.90 21.56
N GLU A 585 -17.60 -14.58 21.56
CA GLU A 585 -17.70 -13.76 22.78
C GLU A 585 -19.12 -13.22 22.95
N TYR A 586 -20.00 -14.06 23.51
CA TYR A 586 -21.37 -13.68 23.84
C TYR A 586 -21.50 -13.28 25.29
N GLY A 587 -22.51 -12.45 25.60
CA GLY A 587 -22.87 -12.10 26.98
C GLY A 587 -21.98 -11.05 27.62
N THR A 588 -22.47 -10.46 28.69
CA THR A 588 -21.81 -9.40 29.47
C THR A 588 -21.67 -9.87 30.91
N ASN A 589 -20.56 -10.57 31.23
CA ASN A 589 -20.31 -11.12 32.58
C ASN A 589 -19.50 -10.11 33.41
N LEU A 590 -20.15 -9.01 33.79
CA LEU A 590 -19.55 -7.97 34.61
C LEU A 590 -19.16 -8.51 36.03
N GLN A 591 -19.90 -9.50 36.53
CA GLN A 591 -19.55 -10.14 37.81
C GLN A 591 -18.15 -10.73 37.77
N HIS A 592 -17.82 -11.52 36.75
CA HIS A 592 -16.49 -12.12 36.58
C HIS A 592 -15.41 -11.05 36.38
N GLY A 593 -15.70 -10.01 35.60
CA GLY A 593 -14.80 -8.85 35.44
C GLY A 593 -14.45 -8.22 36.79
N LEU A 594 -15.46 -7.93 37.65
CA LEU A 594 -15.27 -7.37 38.96
C LEU A 594 -14.54 -8.32 39.94
N MET A 595 -14.80 -9.64 39.85
CA MET A 595 -14.09 -10.64 40.67
C MET A 595 -12.59 -10.64 40.32
N LEU A 596 -12.23 -10.59 39.08
CA LEU A 596 -10.85 -10.56 38.62
C LEU A 596 -10.18 -9.23 38.99
N ALA A 597 -10.86 -8.11 38.75
CA ALA A 597 -10.40 -6.78 39.12
C ALA A 597 -10.11 -6.67 40.64
N ARG A 598 -11.05 -7.13 41.48
CA ARG A 598 -10.90 -7.15 42.94
C ARG A 598 -9.70 -8.00 43.35
N ARG A 599 -9.48 -9.17 42.69
CA ARG A 599 -8.32 -10.03 42.98
C ARG A 599 -6.99 -9.33 42.66
N ILE A 600 -6.91 -8.59 41.56
CA ILE A 600 -5.71 -7.83 41.14
C ILE A 600 -5.48 -6.69 42.14
N LEU A 601 -6.49 -5.86 42.40
CA LEU A 601 -6.38 -4.69 43.29
C LEU A 601 -6.06 -5.05 44.75
N ASN A 602 -6.53 -6.20 45.24
CA ASN A 602 -6.20 -6.65 46.58
C ASN A 602 -4.76 -7.17 46.78
N ARG A 603 -4.04 -7.43 45.68
CA ARG A 603 -2.59 -7.75 45.72
C ARG A 603 -1.73 -6.51 45.84
N GLN A 604 -2.25 -5.37 45.41
CA GLN A 604 -1.55 -4.08 45.44
C GLN A 604 -1.75 -3.43 46.82
N ARG A 605 -0.65 -3.04 47.46
CA ARG A 605 -0.67 -2.46 48.80
C ARG A 605 -0.49 -0.95 48.76
N GLY A 606 -1.40 -0.21 49.36
CA GLY A 606 -1.36 1.26 49.47
C GLY A 606 -1.94 1.97 48.26
N GLY A 607 -2.38 3.21 48.44
CA GLY A 607 -2.95 4.06 47.39
C GLY A 607 -4.45 3.85 47.17
N ASP A 608 -4.98 4.67 46.25
CA ASP A 608 -6.39 4.60 45.86
C ASP A 608 -6.62 3.46 44.86
N ARG A 609 -7.69 2.71 45.03
CA ARG A 609 -8.06 1.57 44.22
C ARG A 609 -9.34 1.85 43.48
N GLN A 610 -9.30 1.78 42.17
CA GLN A 610 -10.48 2.02 41.35
C GLN A 610 -10.65 1.03 40.22
N VAL A 611 -11.90 0.83 39.84
CA VAL A 611 -12.31 0.11 38.65
C VAL A 611 -13.03 1.09 37.69
N VAL A 612 -12.62 1.14 36.46
CA VAL A 612 -13.29 1.88 35.39
C VAL A 612 -13.98 0.86 34.48
N VAL A 613 -15.28 0.93 34.37
CA VAL A 613 -16.08 0.02 33.54
C VAL A 613 -16.55 0.74 32.28
N ILE A 614 -16.30 0.16 31.14
CA ILE A 614 -16.82 0.63 29.83
C ILE A 614 -17.74 -0.46 29.28
N THR A 615 -19.03 -0.16 29.12
CA THR A 615 -20.05 -1.11 28.65
C THR A 615 -21.17 -0.41 27.89
N ASP A 616 -21.83 -1.15 26.99
CA ASP A 616 -23.03 -0.70 26.27
C ASP A 616 -24.32 -1.39 26.74
N GLY A 617 -24.23 -2.31 27.72
CA GLY A 617 -25.38 -3.11 28.15
C GLY A 617 -25.38 -3.50 29.63
N GLU A 618 -26.53 -3.97 30.09
CA GLU A 618 -26.68 -4.59 31.41
C GLU A 618 -26.05 -5.99 31.44
N PRO A 619 -25.62 -6.47 32.63
CA PRO A 619 -25.03 -7.81 32.76
C PRO A 619 -26.02 -8.90 32.40
N THR A 620 -25.65 -9.72 31.42
CA THR A 620 -26.44 -10.86 30.90
C THR A 620 -25.90 -12.21 31.30
N ALA A 621 -24.72 -12.24 31.94
CA ALA A 621 -24.10 -13.49 32.38
C ALA A 621 -23.54 -13.35 33.82
N HIS A 622 -23.48 -14.49 34.55
CA HIS A 622 -22.87 -14.58 35.85
C HIS A 622 -22.37 -16.00 36.14
N PHE A 623 -21.53 -16.15 37.17
CA PHE A 623 -21.10 -17.47 37.64
C PHE A 623 -22.07 -18.01 38.70
N GLU A 624 -22.51 -19.24 38.49
CA GLU A 624 -23.24 -20.04 39.46
C GLU A 624 -22.65 -21.45 39.51
N ASN A 625 -22.29 -21.93 40.69
CA ASN A 625 -21.71 -23.28 40.94
C ASN A 625 -20.49 -23.61 40.02
N GLY A 626 -19.68 -22.60 39.68
CA GLY A 626 -18.49 -22.78 38.83
C GLY A 626 -18.74 -22.79 37.32
N GLN A 627 -19.98 -22.63 36.91
CA GLN A 627 -20.37 -22.50 35.48
C GLN A 627 -20.89 -21.10 35.21
N VAL A 628 -20.81 -20.67 33.94
CA VAL A 628 -21.38 -19.40 33.51
C VAL A 628 -22.81 -19.63 33.04
N GLU A 629 -23.73 -18.93 33.70
CA GLU A 629 -25.13 -18.86 33.31
C GLU A 629 -25.34 -17.60 32.46
N PHE A 630 -25.86 -17.78 31.26
CA PHE A 630 -26.18 -16.70 30.32
C PHE A 630 -27.68 -16.64 30.04
N SER A 631 -28.24 -15.45 30.08
CA SER A 631 -29.65 -15.20 29.73
C SER A 631 -29.84 -13.82 29.13
N TYR A 632 -30.54 -13.75 28.00
CA TYR A 632 -31.01 -12.49 27.42
C TYR A 632 -32.52 -12.53 27.20
N PRO A 633 -33.29 -11.61 27.80
CA PRO A 633 -32.88 -10.54 28.69
C PRO A 633 -32.34 -11.07 30.04
N PRO A 634 -31.60 -10.23 30.83
CA PRO A 634 -30.92 -10.65 32.03
C PRO A 634 -31.93 -11.09 33.12
N THR A 635 -31.57 -12.15 33.84
CA THR A 635 -32.39 -12.62 34.96
C THR A 635 -32.18 -11.77 36.23
N ARG A 636 -33.16 -11.79 37.14
CA ARG A 636 -32.98 -11.16 38.46
C ARG A 636 -31.77 -11.74 39.21
N ARG A 637 -31.45 -13.01 38.97
CA ARG A 637 -30.30 -13.69 39.56
C ARG A 637 -28.99 -13.07 39.06
N THR A 638 -28.85 -12.87 37.76
CA THR A 638 -27.68 -12.25 37.15
C THR A 638 -27.40 -10.86 37.74
N ILE A 639 -28.43 -10.05 37.85
CA ILE A 639 -28.33 -8.72 38.49
C ILE A 639 -27.89 -8.83 39.95
N GLN A 640 -28.51 -9.74 40.74
CA GLN A 640 -28.18 -9.92 42.15
C GLN A 640 -26.74 -10.39 42.37
N GLU A 641 -26.26 -11.35 41.60
CA GLU A 641 -24.88 -11.86 41.71
C GLU A 641 -23.85 -10.78 41.35
N THR A 642 -24.13 -9.99 40.31
CA THR A 642 -23.29 -8.85 39.95
C THR A 642 -23.25 -7.80 41.07
N LEU A 643 -24.41 -7.42 41.62
CA LEU A 643 -24.49 -6.47 42.75
C LEU A 643 -23.83 -6.98 44.01
N ARG A 644 -23.84 -8.29 44.29
CA ARG A 644 -23.06 -8.87 45.38
C ARG A 644 -21.57 -8.65 45.23
N GLU A 645 -21.05 -8.77 43.97
CA GLU A 645 -19.64 -8.52 43.75
C GLU A 645 -19.31 -7.02 43.85
N VAL A 646 -20.21 -6.13 43.40
CA VAL A 646 -20.09 -4.68 43.66
C VAL A 646 -19.99 -4.39 45.18
N GLN A 647 -20.83 -5.05 46.03
CA GLN A 647 -20.72 -4.91 47.48
C GLN A 647 -19.39 -5.37 48.04
N ARG A 648 -18.82 -6.47 47.50
CA ARG A 648 -17.49 -6.96 47.89
C ARG A 648 -16.40 -5.95 47.53
N CYS A 649 -16.43 -5.40 46.31
CA CYS A 649 -15.52 -4.33 45.89
C CYS A 649 -15.64 -3.12 46.83
N THR A 650 -16.85 -2.71 47.18
CA THR A 650 -17.09 -1.58 48.09
C THR A 650 -16.53 -1.82 49.51
N ARG A 651 -16.69 -3.04 50.05
CA ARG A 651 -16.09 -3.42 51.34
C ARG A 651 -14.56 -3.40 51.31
N ASP A 652 -13.99 -3.76 50.19
CA ASP A 652 -12.55 -3.75 49.99
C ASP A 652 -12.00 -2.33 49.68
N GLY A 653 -12.85 -1.28 49.73
CA GLY A 653 -12.47 0.11 49.45
C GLY A 653 -12.14 0.41 47.99
N ILE A 654 -12.73 -0.34 47.05
CA ILE A 654 -12.53 -0.17 45.60
C ILE A 654 -13.68 0.69 45.09
N THR A 655 -13.36 1.80 44.42
CA THR A 655 -14.32 2.69 43.75
C THR A 655 -14.60 2.19 42.34
N ILE A 656 -15.88 2.18 41.92
CA ILE A 656 -16.30 1.71 40.60
C ILE A 656 -16.89 2.90 39.80
N ASN A 657 -16.22 3.33 38.75
CA ASN A 657 -16.69 4.34 37.82
C ASN A 657 -17.18 3.67 36.54
N THR A 658 -18.39 3.98 36.07
CA THR A 658 -19.00 3.31 34.93
C THR A 658 -19.27 4.30 33.81
N PHE A 659 -18.78 3.97 32.62
CA PHE A 659 -19.02 4.69 31.36
C PHE A 659 -19.99 3.88 30.50
N MET A 660 -21.17 4.42 30.32
CA MET A 660 -22.23 3.81 29.51
C MET A 660 -22.19 4.37 28.09
N LEU A 661 -22.14 3.47 27.11
CA LEU A 661 -22.09 3.82 25.69
C LEU A 661 -23.46 3.77 25.02
N GLU A 662 -24.48 3.29 25.74
CA GLU A 662 -25.86 3.23 25.27
C GLU A 662 -26.85 3.89 26.26
N ARG A 663 -27.87 4.52 25.71
CA ARG A 663 -29.01 5.08 26.47
C ARG A 663 -30.13 4.04 26.67
N SER A 664 -29.79 2.89 27.24
CA SER A 664 -30.80 1.93 27.68
C SER A 664 -31.34 2.30 29.07
N ARG A 665 -32.66 2.29 29.23
CA ARG A 665 -33.27 2.52 30.53
C ARG A 665 -32.85 1.46 31.55
N ALA A 666 -32.79 0.20 31.14
CA ALA A 666 -32.38 -0.92 32.00
C ALA A 666 -30.92 -0.77 32.43
N LEU A 667 -30.00 -0.41 31.52
CA LEU A 667 -28.61 -0.12 31.89
C LEU A 667 -28.50 1.05 32.86
N ALA A 668 -29.21 2.13 32.59
CA ALA A 668 -29.19 3.32 33.45
C ALA A 668 -29.72 3.01 34.88
N GLU A 669 -30.81 2.23 35.02
CA GLU A 669 -31.35 1.76 36.28
C GLU A 669 -30.35 0.85 37.02
N PHE A 670 -29.71 -0.09 36.31
CA PHE A 670 -28.65 -0.95 36.86
C PHE A 670 -27.45 -0.14 37.38
N VAL A 671 -26.91 0.75 36.55
CA VAL A 671 -25.74 1.57 36.89
C VAL A 671 -26.08 2.53 38.04
N ALA A 672 -27.31 3.05 38.13
CA ALA A 672 -27.76 3.85 39.26
C ALA A 672 -27.75 3.03 40.59
N LEU A 673 -28.06 1.73 40.53
CA LEU A 673 -27.92 0.85 41.70
C LEU A 673 -26.46 0.66 42.11
N VAL A 674 -25.58 0.39 41.13
CA VAL A 674 -24.12 0.23 41.37
C VAL A 674 -23.55 1.50 42.01
N THR A 675 -23.86 2.68 41.46
CA THR A 675 -23.35 3.97 41.92
C THR A 675 -23.82 4.26 43.35
N ARG A 676 -25.10 3.96 43.69
CA ARG A 676 -25.61 4.12 45.07
C ARG A 676 -24.93 3.21 46.08
N MET A 677 -24.56 1.99 45.66
CA MET A 677 -23.92 1.00 46.53
C MET A 677 -22.43 1.26 46.72
N ASN A 678 -21.74 1.73 45.67
CA ASN A 678 -20.28 1.87 45.67
C ASN A 678 -19.80 3.31 45.86
N ARG A 679 -20.66 4.33 45.72
CA ARG A 679 -20.34 5.75 45.72
C ARG A 679 -19.39 6.18 44.59
N GLY A 680 -19.25 5.37 43.55
CA GLY A 680 -18.55 5.72 42.34
C GLY A 680 -19.36 6.66 41.45
N ARG A 681 -18.89 6.90 40.22
CA ARG A 681 -19.53 7.80 39.29
C ARG A 681 -20.07 7.04 38.08
N ALA A 682 -21.11 7.58 37.47
CA ALA A 682 -21.69 7.07 36.24
C ALA A 682 -21.70 8.17 35.20
N PHE A 683 -21.21 7.84 34.00
CA PHE A 683 -21.16 8.75 32.88
C PHE A 683 -21.85 8.11 31.69
N TYR A 684 -22.53 8.95 30.94
CA TYR A 684 -22.99 8.59 29.61
C TYR A 684 -22.08 9.25 28.58
N ALA A 685 -21.50 8.46 27.69
CA ALA A 685 -20.62 8.93 26.63
C ALA A 685 -21.02 8.31 25.29
N THR A 686 -20.89 9.05 24.21
CA THR A 686 -20.93 8.45 22.87
C THR A 686 -19.56 7.83 22.53
N PRO A 687 -19.50 6.86 21.63
CA PRO A 687 -18.22 6.24 21.27
C PRO A 687 -17.14 7.26 20.88
N GLU A 688 -17.52 8.33 20.17
CA GLU A 688 -16.61 9.38 19.69
C GLU A 688 -16.01 10.20 20.83
N ARG A 689 -16.76 10.39 21.92
CA ARG A 689 -16.36 11.23 23.06
C ARG A 689 -15.93 10.42 24.31
N LEU A 690 -15.96 9.10 24.23
CA LEU A 690 -15.62 8.23 25.36
C LEU A 690 -14.21 8.54 25.91
N GLY A 691 -13.23 8.70 25.02
CA GLY A 691 -11.83 8.98 25.38
C GLY A 691 -11.70 10.26 26.19
N GLU A 692 -12.39 11.32 25.78
CA GLU A 692 -12.41 12.60 26.48
C GLU A 692 -12.91 12.45 27.92
N TYR A 693 -14.04 11.78 28.10
CA TYR A 693 -14.65 11.59 29.41
C TYR A 693 -13.78 10.73 30.34
N VAL A 694 -13.21 9.62 29.85
CA VAL A 694 -12.39 8.72 30.66
C VAL A 694 -11.07 9.40 31.07
N LEU A 695 -10.39 10.08 30.13
CA LEU A 695 -9.13 10.77 30.44
C LEU A 695 -9.35 11.94 31.40
N VAL A 696 -10.40 12.76 31.19
CA VAL A 696 -10.73 13.86 32.11
C VAL A 696 -11.09 13.33 33.49
N ASP A 697 -11.88 12.25 33.58
CA ASP A 697 -12.22 11.65 34.86
C ASP A 697 -11.00 11.10 35.59
N PHE A 698 -10.10 10.44 34.86
CA PHE A 698 -8.85 9.91 35.40
C PHE A 698 -7.95 11.02 35.97
N VAL A 699 -7.67 12.06 35.16
CA VAL A 699 -6.85 13.20 35.58
C VAL A 699 -7.49 14.00 36.71
N ALA A 700 -8.81 14.25 36.66
CA ALA A 700 -9.55 14.99 37.69
C ALA A 700 -9.58 14.24 39.06
N ASN A 701 -9.53 12.92 39.06
CA ASN A 701 -9.43 12.13 40.29
C ASN A 701 -8.07 12.26 40.97
N LYS A 702 -7.00 12.38 40.20
CA LYS A 702 -5.66 12.64 40.68
C LYS A 702 -5.58 13.95 41.47
N THR A 703 -6.26 14.99 40.97
CA THR A 703 -6.28 16.31 41.61
C THR A 703 -7.21 16.37 42.82
N ARG A 704 -8.20 15.47 42.97
CA ARG A 704 -9.15 15.40 44.08
C ARG A 704 -8.71 14.51 45.23
N GLY A 705 -7.83 13.54 45.04
CA GLY A 705 -7.26 12.68 46.09
C GLY A 705 -6.35 13.40 47.05
N VAL A 706 -6.23 14.71 46.96
CA VAL A 706 -5.44 15.64 47.78
C VAL A 706 -6.39 16.46 48.69
N GLY A 707 -7.47 15.86 49.19
CA GLY A 707 -8.40 16.52 50.10
C GLY A 707 -8.64 15.75 51.41
#